data_bd76c71f8641ca3a177eeee81e4ca10d
#
_entry.id   bd76c71f8641ca3a177eeee81e4ca10d
#
_cell.length_a   1.000
_cell.length_b   1.000
_cell.length_c   1.000
_cell.angle_alpha   90.00
_cell.angle_beta   90.00
_cell.angle_gamma   90.00
#
_symmetry.space_group_name_H-M   'P 1'
#
loop_
_entity.id
_entity.type
_entity.pdbx_description
1 polymer ?
#
loop_
_entity_poly.entity_id
_entity_poly.type
_entity_poly.pdbx_seq_one_letter_code
_entity_poly.pdbx_strand_id
1 'polypeptide(L)'
;MSFVLRHNLTAVSLDHLLRIFNEHFPGMVPVTTYLFRKAYGQYGNYEPHFYCPTCENYLGKSTGELQCDICHTVTDSDSSLKSGCFFLVLSLASQIQTLLEEKQTIFQKDWLISDTISDIQCGEEYQKFKESGAMGEDDISLIWNCDGIPLFRSSKYQIWPIQCQVIELEPRERKANICLPCLWFGEKKPYMLTFLRPFVDELSILQKDGIKWKDSANIEHTSKVFDLICSSDSVARPLLRNTKQFNGFYGCDFCYHVGGGPYTSKAPVPKLRTEVEHFDHALAATLEKTVMGVKGPSPLMKLENFQMINGFVPEYQHCVCLGVTMQLANLWFDSRNHEQEWYIGTKSDLLDKELVTFKPPVEIIRVPRSVADRKYWKASEWRSVLLFYALPLLNGVLLRKFWNHLFLFVFAMHILLGEKVKRCDIDVVERSLRKFTLQFEKLYGAANMTFNVRLLTHITTSVRNWGPLWATSTFSFESFNGTLLKYYHGTTHVPEQIVRRFLCWRSLMQKAEKVMADANDGVKKIFSGLLSSHLHSCNSASLNENVRVFVKPCHGKLSLPQSSAVKKLLGVTVSQCVFYHRFIVKGILYHSSSYRKAVKKRINSTVELLDGRLCRILSLLVFSQSMHCVLVRELKNTGKLLCRDSELNITSTFVSEVLQSNNVCAVPTDLLYRKCVLIEARAKNYVIPLPNNIERD
;
A
#
# COMPACT_ATOMS: atom_id res chain seq x y z
N MET A 1 -25.56 -4.84 12.85
CA MET A 1 -24.74 -3.73 12.24
C MET A 1 -23.72 -4.25 11.24
N SER A 2 -22.86 -5.23 11.56
CA SER A 2 -21.84 -5.78 10.63
C SER A 2 -22.40 -6.23 9.27
N PHE A 3 -23.52 -6.92 9.26
CA PHE A 3 -24.23 -7.32 8.03
C PHE A 3 -24.69 -6.09 7.21
N VAL A 4 -25.27 -5.09 7.87
CA VAL A 4 -25.75 -3.85 7.23
C VAL A 4 -24.59 -3.09 6.56
N LEU A 5 -23.49 -2.96 7.25
CA LEU A 5 -22.30 -2.27 6.73
C LEU A 5 -21.60 -3.08 5.63
N ARG A 6 -21.42 -4.38 5.83
CA ARG A 6 -20.76 -5.27 4.86
C ARG A 6 -21.50 -5.33 3.52
N HIS A 7 -22.82 -5.44 3.57
CA HIS A 7 -23.65 -5.55 2.37
C HIS A 7 -24.15 -4.19 1.86
N ASN A 8 -23.71 -3.13 2.51
CA ASN A 8 -24.02 -1.76 2.10
C ASN A 8 -25.53 -1.54 1.93
N LEU A 9 -26.34 -1.99 2.92
CA LEU A 9 -27.79 -1.90 2.81
C LEU A 9 -28.27 -0.45 2.75
N THR A 10 -29.22 -0.18 1.85
CA THR A 10 -29.95 1.08 1.82
C THR A 10 -30.87 1.19 3.04
N ALA A 11 -31.35 2.40 3.35
CA ALA A 11 -32.30 2.61 4.44
C ALA A 11 -33.58 1.77 4.25
N VAL A 12 -34.08 1.68 3.01
CA VAL A 12 -35.25 0.88 2.66
C VAL A 12 -34.99 -0.62 2.86
N SER A 13 -33.85 -1.13 2.37
CA SER A 13 -33.48 -2.53 2.55
C SER A 13 -33.30 -2.91 4.02
N LEU A 14 -32.74 -1.98 4.82
CA LEU A 14 -32.63 -2.16 6.26
C LEU A 14 -34.02 -2.20 6.95
N ASP A 15 -34.90 -1.28 6.58
CA ASP A 15 -36.26 -1.23 7.13
C ASP A 15 -37.01 -2.54 6.86
N HIS A 16 -36.97 -3.05 5.63
CA HIS A 16 -37.56 -4.33 5.29
C HIS A 16 -36.94 -5.49 6.09
N LEU A 17 -35.62 -5.49 6.23
CA LEU A 17 -34.92 -6.52 7.03
C LEU A 17 -35.34 -6.50 8.50
N LEU A 18 -35.45 -5.31 9.11
CA LEU A 18 -35.90 -5.13 10.49
C LEU A 18 -37.36 -5.63 10.70
N ARG A 19 -38.24 -5.31 9.74
CA ARG A 19 -39.63 -5.83 9.77
C ARG A 19 -39.68 -7.35 9.71
N ILE A 20 -38.93 -7.97 8.78
CA ILE A 20 -38.85 -9.44 8.69
C ILE A 20 -38.38 -10.05 10.03
N PHE A 21 -37.31 -9.48 10.63
CA PHE A 21 -36.82 -9.99 11.91
C PHE A 21 -37.83 -9.82 13.04
N ASN A 22 -38.52 -8.68 13.14
CA ASN A 22 -39.49 -8.44 14.20
C ASN A 22 -40.76 -9.28 14.03
N GLU A 23 -41.16 -9.65 12.80
CA GLU A 23 -42.25 -10.53 12.53
C GLU A 23 -41.98 -11.96 13.08
N HIS A 24 -40.75 -12.47 12.89
CA HIS A 24 -40.36 -13.79 13.32
C HIS A 24 -39.81 -13.84 14.77
N PHE A 25 -39.21 -12.75 15.22
CA PHE A 25 -38.56 -12.63 16.53
C PHE A 25 -38.89 -11.27 17.17
N PRO A 26 -40.12 -11.07 17.68
CA PRO A 26 -40.60 -9.83 18.24
C PRO A 26 -39.68 -9.27 19.34
N GLY A 27 -39.29 -8.02 19.24
CA GLY A 27 -38.44 -7.33 20.24
C GLY A 27 -36.96 -7.66 20.22
N MET A 28 -36.51 -8.53 19.32
CA MET A 28 -35.08 -8.91 19.24
C MET A 28 -34.22 -7.80 18.61
N VAL A 29 -34.79 -7.03 17.72
CA VAL A 29 -34.10 -5.89 17.06
C VAL A 29 -34.98 -4.66 17.08
N PRO A 30 -34.41 -3.45 17.04
CA PRO A 30 -35.21 -2.20 16.93
C PRO A 30 -36.14 -2.23 15.73
N VAL A 31 -37.39 -1.79 15.91
CA VAL A 31 -38.47 -1.91 14.92
C VAL A 31 -38.26 -1.01 13.70
N THR A 32 -37.57 0.12 13.86
CA THR A 32 -37.36 1.07 12.77
C THR A 32 -35.88 1.33 12.51
N THR A 33 -35.55 1.71 11.28
CA THR A 33 -34.21 2.15 10.90
C THR A 33 -33.67 3.28 11.79
N TYR A 34 -34.54 4.20 12.23
CA TYR A 34 -34.17 5.25 13.16
C TYR A 34 -33.73 4.71 14.52
N LEU A 35 -34.55 3.86 15.15
CA LEU A 35 -34.24 3.26 16.45
C LEU A 35 -33.01 2.33 16.35
N PHE A 36 -32.87 1.60 15.26
CA PHE A 36 -31.71 0.78 14.99
C PHE A 36 -30.43 1.63 14.93
N ARG A 37 -30.46 2.74 14.20
CA ARG A 37 -29.32 3.68 14.14
C ARG A 37 -29.06 4.33 15.49
N LYS A 38 -30.09 4.69 16.25
CA LYS A 38 -29.94 5.25 17.60
C LYS A 38 -29.31 4.23 18.57
N ALA A 39 -29.70 2.96 18.50
CA ALA A 39 -29.18 1.91 19.38
C ALA A 39 -27.75 1.48 19.05
N TYR A 40 -27.40 1.40 17.75
CA TYR A 40 -26.13 0.86 17.28
C TYR A 40 -25.23 1.88 16.60
N GLY A 41 -25.67 3.09 16.44
CA GLY A 41 -25.06 4.14 15.67
C GLY A 41 -24.73 5.39 16.47
N GLN A 42 -24.29 5.25 17.74
CA GLN A 42 -23.60 6.37 18.38
C GLN A 42 -22.25 6.52 17.66
N TYR A 43 -22.25 7.40 16.69
CA TYR A 43 -21.10 7.72 15.84
C TYR A 43 -20.25 8.76 16.57
N GLY A 44 -18.95 8.70 16.38
CA GLY A 44 -18.07 9.81 16.71
C GLY A 44 -18.59 11.09 16.02
N ASN A 45 -18.21 12.23 16.53
CA ASN A 45 -18.64 13.51 15.99
C ASN A 45 -17.78 13.90 14.79
N TYR A 46 -18.39 14.54 13.81
CA TYR A 46 -17.72 15.29 12.76
C TYR A 46 -18.29 16.71 12.75
N GLU A 47 -17.48 17.66 12.34
CA GLU A 47 -17.83 19.07 12.33
C GLU A 47 -17.70 19.62 10.91
N PRO A 48 -18.66 20.42 10.42
CA PRO A 48 -18.47 21.20 9.21
C PRO A 48 -17.54 22.37 9.51
N HIS A 49 -16.53 22.55 8.69
CA HIS A 49 -15.65 23.71 8.69
C HIS A 49 -15.91 24.51 7.41
N PHE A 50 -16.07 25.79 7.55
CA PHE A 50 -16.53 26.69 6.49
C PHE A 50 -15.38 27.44 5.83
N TYR A 51 -15.58 27.79 4.57
CA TYR A 51 -14.67 28.66 3.83
C TYR A 51 -15.43 29.70 3.03
N CYS A 52 -14.76 30.82 2.76
CA CYS A 52 -15.36 31.97 2.05
C CYS A 52 -15.73 31.58 0.61
N PRO A 53 -16.96 31.80 0.16
CA PRO A 53 -17.35 31.47 -1.21
C PRO A 53 -16.65 32.33 -2.28
N THR A 54 -16.08 33.48 -1.90
CA THR A 54 -15.42 34.43 -2.81
C THR A 54 -13.92 34.15 -2.96
N CYS A 55 -13.16 34.01 -1.84
CA CYS A 55 -11.73 33.90 -1.86
C CYS A 55 -11.20 32.56 -1.29
N GLU A 56 -12.11 31.65 -0.94
CA GLU A 56 -11.80 30.32 -0.38
C GLU A 56 -11.01 30.35 0.95
N ASN A 57 -10.90 31.52 1.61
CA ASN A 57 -10.25 31.64 2.92
C ASN A 57 -11.02 30.86 3.98
N TYR A 58 -10.31 30.31 4.96
CA TYR A 58 -10.89 29.54 6.07
C TYR A 58 -11.66 30.45 7.02
N LEU A 59 -12.93 30.11 7.34
CA LEU A 59 -13.81 30.85 8.22
C LEU A 59 -14.05 30.20 9.58
N GLY A 60 -13.52 28.98 9.79
CA GLY A 60 -13.72 28.27 11.05
C GLY A 60 -14.92 27.34 11.05
N LYS A 61 -15.37 26.95 12.27
CA LYS A 61 -16.48 26.01 12.52
C LYS A 61 -17.68 26.63 13.25
N SER A 62 -17.65 27.92 13.46
CA SER A 62 -18.73 28.63 14.18
C SER A 62 -20.06 28.58 13.42
N THR A 63 -21.16 28.48 14.14
CA THR A 63 -22.50 28.57 13.58
C THR A 63 -22.98 30.02 13.60
N GLY A 64 -23.85 30.37 12.67
CA GLY A 64 -24.39 31.73 12.51
C GLY A 64 -23.61 32.53 11.45
N GLU A 65 -23.51 33.84 11.67
CA GLU A 65 -22.85 34.75 10.75
C GLU A 65 -21.33 34.54 10.70
N LEU A 66 -20.78 34.48 9.50
CA LEU A 66 -19.37 34.28 9.21
C LEU A 66 -18.85 35.41 8.34
N GLN A 67 -17.85 36.15 8.80
CA GLN A 67 -17.21 37.23 8.05
C GLN A 67 -15.80 36.82 7.65
N CYS A 68 -15.44 37.04 6.38
CA CYS A 68 -14.10 36.76 5.87
C CYS A 68 -13.15 37.92 6.17
N ASP A 69 -12.03 37.60 6.86
CA ASP A 69 -11.01 38.61 7.21
C ASP A 69 -10.23 39.14 5.99
N ILE A 70 -10.26 38.44 4.85
CA ILE A 70 -9.49 38.81 3.65
C ILE A 70 -10.28 39.65 2.69
N CYS A 71 -11.49 39.23 2.32
CA CYS A 71 -12.32 39.92 1.31
C CYS A 71 -13.57 40.54 1.89
N HIS A 72 -13.76 40.49 3.21
CA HIS A 72 -14.90 41.07 3.96
C HIS A 72 -16.27 40.54 3.53
N THR A 73 -16.32 39.46 2.75
CA THR A 73 -17.60 38.81 2.41
C THR A 73 -18.24 38.26 3.68
N VAL A 74 -19.53 38.59 3.86
CA VAL A 74 -20.35 38.05 4.95
C VAL A 74 -21.22 36.93 4.38
N THR A 75 -21.28 35.83 5.10
CA THR A 75 -22.11 34.65 4.82
C THR A 75 -22.65 34.08 6.14
N ASP A 76 -23.41 33.03 6.09
CA ASP A 76 -23.82 32.30 7.29
C ASP A 76 -23.63 30.80 7.11
N SER A 77 -23.61 30.08 8.23
CA SER A 77 -23.37 28.62 8.24
C SER A 77 -24.41 27.84 7.44
N ASP A 78 -25.70 28.24 7.48
CA ASP A 78 -26.76 27.52 6.78
C ASP A 78 -26.68 27.73 5.26
N SER A 79 -26.37 28.94 4.83
CA SER A 79 -26.12 29.26 3.43
C SER A 79 -24.87 28.54 2.91
N SER A 80 -23.81 28.48 3.72
CA SER A 80 -22.57 27.76 3.39
C SER A 80 -22.80 26.25 3.27
N LEU A 81 -23.62 25.65 4.14
CA LEU A 81 -24.01 24.22 4.02
C LEU A 81 -24.83 23.98 2.74
N LYS A 82 -25.75 24.86 2.39
CA LYS A 82 -26.57 24.74 1.16
C LYS A 82 -25.76 24.94 -0.11
N SER A 83 -24.81 25.86 -0.11
CA SER A 83 -23.95 26.15 -1.27
C SER A 83 -22.78 25.22 -1.41
N GLY A 84 -22.50 24.33 -0.41
CA GLY A 84 -21.37 23.41 -0.41
C GLY A 84 -20.03 24.08 -0.06
N CYS A 85 -20.02 25.28 0.52
CA CYS A 85 -18.81 25.99 0.94
C CYS A 85 -18.33 25.55 2.33
N PHE A 86 -18.17 24.24 2.50
CA PHE A 86 -17.68 23.60 3.72
C PHE A 86 -16.94 22.30 3.41
N PHE A 87 -16.24 21.78 4.39
CA PHE A 87 -15.66 20.44 4.39
C PHE A 87 -15.81 19.82 5.79
N LEU A 88 -15.66 18.51 5.88
CA LEU A 88 -15.90 17.77 7.12
C LEU A 88 -14.58 17.47 7.83
N VAL A 89 -14.55 17.73 9.14
CA VAL A 89 -13.41 17.46 10.03
C VAL A 89 -13.84 16.47 11.10
N LEU A 90 -13.00 15.46 11.32
CA LEU A 90 -13.17 14.43 12.34
C LEU A 90 -11.95 14.48 13.26
N SER A 91 -12.15 14.48 14.58
CA SER A 91 -11.04 14.53 15.53
C SER A 91 -10.05 13.39 15.29
N LEU A 92 -8.81 13.72 14.91
CA LEU A 92 -7.70 12.80 14.81
C LEU A 92 -7.32 12.25 16.19
N ALA A 93 -7.33 13.12 17.21
CA ALA A 93 -7.06 12.74 18.60
C ALA A 93 -7.98 11.60 19.06
N SER A 94 -9.29 11.72 18.84
CA SER A 94 -10.26 10.68 19.22
C SER A 94 -10.04 9.36 18.49
N GLN A 95 -9.68 9.43 17.21
CA GLN A 95 -9.40 8.23 16.41
C GLN A 95 -8.13 7.52 16.88
N ILE A 96 -7.09 8.27 17.21
CA ILE A 96 -5.81 7.73 17.72
C ILE A 96 -5.98 7.22 19.15
N GLN A 97 -6.67 7.98 20.02
CA GLN A 97 -6.95 7.53 21.39
C GLN A 97 -7.60 6.15 21.39
N THR A 98 -8.66 5.97 20.59
CA THR A 98 -9.33 4.66 20.43
C THR A 98 -8.36 3.57 19.99
N LEU A 99 -7.46 3.89 19.05
CA LEU A 99 -6.48 2.95 18.55
C LEU A 99 -5.45 2.54 19.61
N LEU A 100 -4.96 3.49 20.43
CA LEU A 100 -4.02 3.23 21.50
C LEU A 100 -4.65 2.36 22.61
N GLU A 101 -5.90 2.62 22.97
CA GLU A 101 -6.65 1.83 23.94
C GLU A 101 -6.90 0.37 23.46
N GLU A 102 -7.03 0.16 22.15
CA GLU A 102 -7.23 -1.17 21.55
C GLU A 102 -5.92 -1.92 21.28
N LYS A 103 -4.85 -1.23 20.91
CA LYS A 103 -3.59 -1.81 20.42
C LYS A 103 -2.39 -1.50 21.32
N GLN A 104 -2.51 -1.85 22.59
CA GLN A 104 -1.48 -1.54 23.63
C GLN A 104 -0.10 -2.12 23.33
N THR A 105 -0.02 -3.19 22.52
CA THR A 105 1.26 -3.80 22.13
C THR A 105 2.07 -2.98 21.11
N ILE A 106 1.55 -1.81 20.71
CA ILE A 106 2.18 -0.93 19.70
C ILE A 106 3.60 -0.49 20.14
N PHE A 107 3.83 -0.33 21.44
CA PHE A 107 5.09 0.14 22.03
C PHE A 107 6.07 -0.97 22.40
N GLN A 108 5.75 -2.24 22.19
CA GLN A 108 6.56 -3.38 22.66
C GLN A 108 7.74 -3.75 21.75
N LYS A 109 8.04 -2.96 20.73
CA LYS A 109 9.09 -3.28 19.75
C LYS A 109 10.30 -2.37 19.89
N ASP A 110 11.43 -2.99 20.21
CA ASP A 110 12.75 -2.36 20.06
C ASP A 110 13.20 -2.40 18.60
N TRP A 111 13.20 -1.25 17.95
CA TRP A 111 13.74 -1.08 16.61
C TRP A 111 15.24 -0.76 16.70
N LEU A 112 16.06 -1.82 16.75
CA LEU A 112 17.50 -1.66 16.79
C LEU A 112 18.04 -1.22 15.42
N ILE A 113 19.00 -0.29 15.46
CA ILE A 113 19.79 0.08 14.29
C ILE A 113 20.56 -1.17 13.83
N SER A 114 20.35 -1.59 12.60
CA SER A 114 21.02 -2.73 11.99
C SER A 114 21.52 -2.37 10.60
N ASP A 115 22.37 -3.25 10.04
CA ASP A 115 22.83 -3.12 8.65
C ASP A 115 21.70 -3.24 7.62
N THR A 116 20.48 -3.58 8.09
CA THR A 116 19.30 -3.76 7.23
C THR A 116 18.18 -2.82 7.65
N ILE A 117 17.48 -2.29 6.66
CA ILE A 117 16.28 -1.48 6.80
C ILE A 117 15.07 -2.37 6.51
N SER A 118 14.20 -2.57 7.48
CA SER A 118 13.04 -3.47 7.37
C SER A 118 11.69 -2.76 7.47
N ASP A 119 11.66 -1.53 7.95
CA ASP A 119 10.45 -0.69 8.04
C ASP A 119 10.85 0.78 8.18
N ILE A 120 9.86 1.68 8.30
CA ILE A 120 10.04 3.13 8.49
C ILE A 120 10.91 3.43 9.69
N GLN A 121 10.70 2.74 10.81
CA GLN A 121 11.44 2.96 12.06
C GLN A 121 12.95 2.66 11.93
N CYS A 122 13.36 1.88 10.93
CA CYS A 122 14.78 1.64 10.64
C CYS A 122 15.41 2.72 9.75
N GLY A 123 14.64 3.69 9.27
CA GLY A 123 15.09 4.78 8.42
C GLY A 123 15.90 5.84 9.19
N GLU A 124 16.84 6.50 8.49
CA GLU A 124 17.76 7.44 9.11
C GLU A 124 17.06 8.66 9.72
N GLU A 125 16.07 9.22 9.05
CA GLU A 125 15.33 10.39 9.58
C GLU A 125 14.48 10.02 10.79
N TYR A 126 13.85 8.83 10.78
CA TYR A 126 13.12 8.36 11.96
C TYR A 126 14.07 8.15 13.16
N GLN A 127 15.24 7.53 12.95
CA GLN A 127 16.21 7.29 14.00
C GLN A 127 16.81 8.60 14.55
N LYS A 128 17.20 9.53 13.68
CA LYS A 128 17.65 10.88 14.11
C LYS A 128 16.61 11.58 14.97
N PHE A 129 15.34 11.44 14.60
CA PHE A 129 14.24 12.04 15.35
C PHE A 129 14.09 11.42 16.75
N LYS A 130 14.23 10.10 16.87
CA LYS A 130 14.27 9.40 18.16
C LYS A 130 15.50 9.77 18.98
N GLU A 131 16.68 9.76 18.38
CA GLU A 131 17.97 10.08 19.03
C GLU A 131 18.04 11.53 19.53
N SER A 132 17.35 12.46 18.88
CA SER A 132 17.28 13.86 19.32
C SER A 132 16.50 14.04 20.63
N GLY A 133 15.78 13.03 21.08
CA GLY A 133 14.90 13.09 22.26
C GLY A 133 13.58 13.86 22.02
N ALA A 134 13.31 14.28 20.78
CA ALA A 134 12.06 14.95 20.44
C ALA A 134 10.84 14.02 20.55
N MET A 135 11.04 12.71 20.33
CA MET A 135 10.02 11.67 20.41
C MET A 135 10.36 10.67 21.52
N GLY A 136 9.50 10.56 22.53
CA GLY A 136 9.61 9.60 23.64
C GLY A 136 9.25 8.16 23.24
N GLU A 137 9.34 7.23 24.20
CA GLU A 137 9.05 5.80 23.94
C GLU A 137 7.57 5.55 23.69
N ASP A 138 6.69 6.23 24.41
CA ASP A 138 5.23 6.11 24.31
C ASP A 138 4.61 7.05 23.26
N ASP A 139 5.44 7.80 22.54
CA ASP A 139 4.97 8.70 21.49
C ASP A 139 4.78 7.95 20.18
N ILE A 140 3.93 8.49 19.31
CA ILE A 140 3.60 7.90 18.01
C ILE A 140 3.87 8.87 16.85
N SER A 141 4.04 8.29 15.70
CA SER A 141 4.27 9.04 14.46
C SER A 141 3.32 8.62 13.34
N LEU A 142 3.12 9.52 12.38
CA LEU A 142 2.17 9.36 11.29
C LEU A 142 2.84 9.36 9.93
N ILE A 143 2.34 8.50 9.06
CA ILE A 143 2.41 8.63 7.61
C ILE A 143 1.02 8.94 7.09
N TRP A 144 0.90 9.92 6.19
CA TRP A 144 -0.38 10.35 5.67
C TRP A 144 -0.39 10.57 4.16
N ASN A 145 -1.60 10.63 3.62
CA ASN A 145 -1.87 10.86 2.21
C ASN A 145 -3.02 11.87 2.07
N CYS A 146 -2.94 12.68 1.03
CA CYS A 146 -4.04 13.50 0.56
C CYS A 146 -4.03 13.51 -0.96
N ASP A 147 -5.11 13.03 -1.57
CA ASP A 147 -5.25 12.98 -3.03
C ASP A 147 -6.72 13.07 -3.44
N GLY A 148 -6.96 13.50 -4.68
CA GLY A 148 -8.29 13.71 -5.25
C GLY A 148 -8.88 12.45 -5.88
N ILE A 149 -10.11 12.10 -5.51
CA ILE A 149 -10.84 10.95 -6.00
C ILE A 149 -12.11 11.39 -6.73
N PRO A 150 -12.28 11.09 -8.03
CA PRO A 150 -13.52 11.38 -8.73
C PRO A 150 -14.66 10.52 -8.18
N LEU A 151 -15.81 11.15 -7.86
CA LEU A 151 -17.00 10.46 -7.37
C LEU A 151 -17.84 9.85 -8.48
N PHE A 152 -18.01 10.57 -9.57
CA PHE A 152 -18.89 10.18 -10.66
C PHE A 152 -18.15 10.26 -12.01
N ARG A 153 -18.53 9.38 -12.94
CA ARG A 153 -17.93 9.37 -14.28
C ARG A 153 -18.34 10.56 -15.14
N SER A 154 -19.52 11.13 -14.90
CA SER A 154 -20.15 12.17 -15.70
C SER A 154 -20.05 13.57 -15.10
N SER A 155 -19.44 13.73 -13.92
CA SER A 155 -19.29 15.02 -13.26
C SER A 155 -17.85 15.26 -12.82
N LYS A 156 -17.52 16.53 -12.56
CA LYS A 156 -16.21 16.93 -12.01
C LYS A 156 -16.13 16.78 -10.49
N TYR A 157 -17.21 16.33 -9.83
CA TYR A 157 -17.22 16.15 -8.37
C TYR A 157 -16.20 15.14 -7.92
N GLN A 158 -15.41 15.54 -6.94
CA GLN A 158 -14.33 14.76 -6.34
C GLN A 158 -14.33 14.94 -4.83
N ILE A 159 -13.76 13.98 -4.14
CA ILE A 159 -13.43 14.09 -2.71
C ILE A 159 -11.91 14.12 -2.55
N TRP A 160 -11.46 14.80 -1.49
CA TRP A 160 -10.08 14.86 -1.07
C TRP A 160 -10.01 14.47 0.41
N PRO A 161 -9.80 13.20 0.73
CA PRO A 161 -9.59 12.77 2.11
C PRO A 161 -8.15 13.05 2.53
N ILE A 162 -7.96 13.52 3.76
CA ILE A 162 -6.69 13.34 4.47
C ILE A 162 -6.79 12.01 5.19
N GLN A 163 -5.80 11.13 4.99
CA GLN A 163 -5.76 9.77 5.53
C GLN A 163 -4.45 9.57 6.27
N CYS A 164 -4.50 9.07 7.51
CA CYS A 164 -3.32 8.86 8.33
C CYS A 164 -3.20 7.41 8.78
N GLN A 165 -1.96 6.92 8.89
CA GLN A 165 -1.61 5.63 9.48
C GLN A 165 -0.58 5.86 10.58
N VAL A 166 -0.71 5.13 11.70
CA VAL A 166 0.27 5.14 12.79
C VAL A 166 1.44 4.24 12.41
N ILE A 167 2.64 4.80 12.40
CA ILE A 167 3.87 4.12 11.91
C ILE A 167 4.28 2.98 12.85
N GLU A 168 4.05 3.10 14.14
CA GLU A 168 4.43 2.11 15.16
C GLU A 168 3.63 0.81 15.07
N LEU A 169 2.46 0.82 14.41
CA LEU A 169 1.70 -0.40 14.12
C LEU A 169 2.45 -1.33 13.15
N GLU A 170 2.17 -2.62 13.27
CA GLU A 170 2.56 -3.59 12.24
C GLU A 170 2.02 -3.19 10.86
N PRO A 171 2.76 -3.43 9.77
CA PRO A 171 2.35 -2.99 8.44
C PRO A 171 0.94 -3.44 8.02
N ARG A 172 0.48 -4.61 8.49
CA ARG A 172 -0.89 -5.08 8.24
C ARG A 172 -1.92 -4.32 9.05
N GLU A 173 -1.60 -3.99 10.29
CA GLU A 173 -2.45 -3.21 11.18
C GLU A 173 -2.55 -1.74 10.72
N ARG A 174 -1.46 -1.15 10.19
CA ARG A 174 -1.50 0.19 9.57
C ARG A 174 -2.58 0.27 8.49
N LYS A 175 -2.60 -0.73 7.60
CA LYS A 175 -3.59 -0.80 6.49
C LYS A 175 -5.02 -0.97 6.97
N ALA A 176 -5.21 -1.67 8.09
CA ALA A 176 -6.54 -1.93 8.65
C ALA A 176 -7.09 -0.75 9.46
N ASN A 177 -6.21 0.13 9.98
CA ASN A 177 -6.53 1.17 10.94
C ASN A 177 -6.24 2.59 10.41
N ILE A 178 -6.66 2.88 9.18
CA ILE A 178 -6.52 4.22 8.59
C ILE A 178 -7.46 5.20 9.31
N CYS A 179 -6.90 6.34 9.77
CA CYS A 179 -7.64 7.47 10.30
C CYS A 179 -8.04 8.43 9.17
N LEU A 180 -9.19 9.09 9.33
CA LEU A 180 -9.73 10.06 8.38
C LEU A 180 -9.99 11.39 9.11
N PRO A 181 -8.99 12.26 9.28
CA PRO A 181 -9.18 13.53 9.97
C PRO A 181 -10.00 14.56 9.17
N CYS A 182 -9.85 14.61 7.85
CA CYS A 182 -10.56 15.59 7.03
C CYS A 182 -11.08 14.99 5.73
N LEU A 183 -12.22 15.51 5.25
CA LEU A 183 -12.82 15.16 3.96
C LEU A 183 -13.34 16.42 3.26
N TRP A 184 -12.65 16.85 2.19
CA TRP A 184 -13.13 17.86 1.26
C TRP A 184 -13.95 17.22 0.15
N PHE A 185 -14.89 17.99 -0.41
CA PHE A 185 -15.64 17.57 -1.59
C PHE A 185 -16.02 18.80 -2.44
N GLY A 186 -16.14 18.62 -3.74
CA GLY A 186 -16.52 19.68 -4.65
C GLY A 186 -16.09 19.41 -6.09
N GLU A 187 -16.48 20.32 -6.99
CA GLU A 187 -16.07 20.27 -8.40
C GLU A 187 -14.64 20.76 -8.62
N LYS A 188 -14.13 21.58 -7.72
CA LYS A 188 -12.77 22.10 -7.72
C LYS A 188 -11.92 21.38 -6.70
N LYS A 189 -10.61 21.38 -6.93
CA LYS A 189 -9.62 20.96 -5.92
C LYS A 189 -9.70 21.89 -4.71
N PRO A 190 -9.43 21.40 -3.50
CA PRO A 190 -9.36 22.25 -2.33
C PRO A 190 -8.26 23.31 -2.45
N TYR A 191 -8.52 24.48 -1.93
CA TYR A 191 -7.47 25.45 -1.64
C TYR A 191 -6.72 24.96 -0.40
N MET A 192 -5.51 24.44 -0.60
CA MET A 192 -4.79 23.69 0.43
C MET A 192 -4.44 24.55 1.66
N LEU A 193 -4.24 25.86 1.49
CA LEU A 193 -4.00 26.76 2.63
C LEU A 193 -5.20 26.82 3.59
N THR A 194 -6.40 26.56 3.09
CA THR A 194 -7.64 26.48 3.87
C THR A 194 -7.89 25.06 4.38
N PHE A 195 -7.77 24.07 3.50
CA PHE A 195 -8.13 22.69 3.81
C PHE A 195 -7.20 22.04 4.84
N LEU A 196 -5.91 22.35 4.77
CA LEU A 196 -4.92 21.79 5.71
C LEU A 196 -4.98 22.44 7.10
N ARG A 197 -5.58 23.62 7.24
CA ARG A 197 -5.51 24.40 8.48
C ARG A 197 -6.00 23.65 9.72
N PRO A 198 -7.22 23.10 9.77
CA PRO A 198 -7.68 22.38 10.96
C PRO A 198 -6.87 21.12 11.26
N PHE A 199 -6.37 20.43 10.23
CA PHE A 199 -5.48 19.26 10.40
C PHE A 199 -4.15 19.65 11.04
N VAL A 200 -3.53 20.72 10.58
CA VAL A 200 -2.27 21.25 11.12
C VAL A 200 -2.46 21.80 12.53
N ASP A 201 -3.55 22.53 12.76
CA ASP A 201 -3.84 23.11 14.09
C ASP A 201 -4.07 21.99 15.13
N GLU A 202 -4.80 20.91 14.80
CA GLU A 202 -4.97 19.75 15.69
C GLU A 202 -3.63 19.04 15.91
N LEU A 203 -2.84 18.77 14.86
CA LEU A 203 -1.51 18.15 15.01
C LEU A 203 -0.55 18.98 15.86
N SER A 204 -0.56 20.31 15.72
CA SER A 204 0.28 21.19 16.55
C SER A 204 -0.04 21.04 18.06
N ILE A 205 -1.32 20.88 18.40
CA ILE A 205 -1.76 20.60 19.76
C ILE A 205 -1.27 19.22 20.19
N LEU A 206 -1.44 18.21 19.34
CA LEU A 206 -1.07 16.83 19.65
C LEU A 206 0.45 16.62 19.76
N GLN A 207 1.25 17.39 19.04
CA GLN A 207 2.71 17.39 19.19
C GLN A 207 3.15 17.99 20.52
N LYS A 208 2.44 19.03 21.00
CA LYS A 208 2.77 19.74 22.23
C LYS A 208 2.23 19.02 23.45
N ASP A 209 0.93 18.77 23.48
CA ASP A 209 0.17 18.37 24.67
C ASP A 209 -0.06 16.85 24.73
N GLY A 210 0.02 16.15 23.60
CA GLY A 210 -0.23 14.72 23.47
C GLY A 210 -1.71 14.33 23.58
N ILE A 211 -1.94 13.03 23.59
CA ILE A 211 -3.25 12.38 23.74
C ILE A 211 -3.22 11.58 25.04
N LYS A 212 -4.20 11.83 25.91
CA LYS A 212 -4.42 11.02 27.11
C LYS A 212 -5.26 9.79 26.74
N TRP A 213 -4.78 8.62 27.17
CA TRP A 213 -5.47 7.36 26.94
C TRP A 213 -5.23 6.40 28.12
N LYS A 214 -6.05 5.35 28.22
CA LYS A 214 -5.95 4.37 29.31
C LYS A 214 -5.65 3.00 28.77
N ASP A 215 -4.74 2.31 29.43
CA ASP A 215 -4.43 0.92 29.13
C ASP A 215 -5.46 -0.05 29.73
N SER A 216 -5.27 -1.37 29.52
CA SER A 216 -6.13 -2.41 30.05
C SER A 216 -6.13 -2.49 31.60
N ALA A 217 -5.10 -1.97 32.26
CA ALA A 217 -5.01 -1.85 33.70
C ALA A 217 -5.63 -0.53 34.22
N ASN A 218 -6.25 0.28 33.34
CA ASN A 218 -6.83 1.60 33.62
C ASN A 218 -5.80 2.65 34.06
N ILE A 219 -4.52 2.46 33.71
CA ILE A 219 -3.45 3.43 33.94
C ILE A 219 -3.52 4.47 32.81
N GLU A 220 -3.43 5.75 33.21
CA GLU A 220 -3.45 6.87 32.27
C GLU A 220 -2.05 7.10 31.71
N HIS A 221 -1.96 7.16 30.38
CA HIS A 221 -0.77 7.47 29.60
C HIS A 221 -0.99 8.75 28.80
N THR A 222 0.09 9.39 28.39
CA THR A 222 0.06 10.53 27.47
C THR A 222 1.06 10.28 26.34
N SER A 223 0.57 10.25 25.10
CA SER A 223 1.40 10.05 23.91
C SER A 223 1.33 11.27 23.00
N LYS A 224 2.46 11.85 22.64
CA LYS A 224 2.54 12.88 21.60
C LYS A 224 2.41 12.25 20.22
N VAL A 225 1.94 13.05 19.26
CA VAL A 225 1.71 12.59 17.88
C VAL A 225 2.53 13.45 16.93
N PHE A 226 3.42 12.82 16.18
CA PHE A 226 4.30 13.49 15.24
C PHE A 226 3.93 13.16 13.79
N ASP A 227 3.81 14.17 12.97
CA ASP A 227 3.63 14.01 11.52
C ASP A 227 5.01 13.97 10.87
N LEU A 228 5.39 12.82 10.30
CA LEU A 228 6.72 12.64 9.73
C LEU A 228 6.73 12.50 8.21
N ILE A 229 5.73 11.82 7.63
CA ILE A 229 5.78 11.42 6.22
C ILE A 229 4.47 11.73 5.51
N CYS A 230 4.56 12.47 4.40
CA CYS A 230 3.48 12.60 3.43
C CYS A 230 3.79 11.77 2.18
N SER A 231 2.97 10.76 1.94
CA SER A 231 3.04 9.93 0.74
C SER A 231 1.89 10.28 -0.20
N SER A 232 2.14 11.15 -1.15
CA SER A 232 1.16 11.63 -2.14
C SER A 232 1.76 11.64 -3.55
N ASP A 233 0.91 11.67 -4.56
CA ASP A 233 1.32 11.67 -5.95
C ASP A 233 2.04 12.99 -6.35
N SER A 234 2.64 13.00 -7.53
CA SER A 234 3.38 14.17 -8.05
C SER A 234 2.47 15.36 -8.41
N VAL A 235 1.17 15.17 -8.44
CA VAL A 235 0.17 16.23 -8.69
C VAL A 235 -0.30 16.87 -7.38
N ALA A 236 -0.49 16.07 -6.34
CA ALA A 236 -0.94 16.52 -5.02
C ALA A 236 0.19 17.18 -4.22
N ARG A 237 1.40 16.62 -4.23
CA ARG A 237 2.56 17.16 -3.47
C ARG A 237 2.78 18.67 -3.65
N PRO A 238 2.84 19.23 -4.90
CA PRO A 238 3.03 20.66 -5.07
C PRO A 238 1.89 21.52 -4.51
N LEU A 239 0.67 20.99 -4.46
CA LEU A 239 -0.45 21.68 -3.85
C LEU A 239 -0.30 21.76 -2.32
N LEU A 240 0.08 20.63 -1.70
CA LEU A 240 0.31 20.52 -0.26
C LEU A 240 1.51 21.38 0.20
N ARG A 241 2.56 21.45 -0.62
CA ARG A 241 3.79 22.22 -0.35
C ARG A 241 3.69 23.69 -0.73
N ASN A 242 2.63 24.09 -1.42
CA ASN A 242 2.50 25.43 -2.04
C ASN A 242 3.66 25.75 -2.99
N THR A 243 3.94 24.83 -3.93
CA THR A 243 5.00 24.95 -4.93
C THR A 243 4.45 24.87 -6.36
N LYS A 244 5.29 25.13 -7.36
CA LYS A 244 4.97 24.90 -8.78
C LYS A 244 4.87 23.41 -9.07
N GLN A 245 3.98 23.04 -9.99
CA GLN A 245 3.85 21.69 -10.51
C GLN A 245 5.14 21.24 -11.22
N PHE A 246 5.33 19.92 -11.32
CA PHE A 246 6.50 19.31 -11.95
C PHE A 246 6.77 19.75 -13.40
N ASN A 247 5.77 20.24 -14.11
CA ASN A 247 5.92 20.80 -15.48
C ASN A 247 6.36 22.27 -15.50
N GLY A 248 6.47 22.91 -14.34
CA GLY A 248 6.93 24.29 -14.21
C GLY A 248 8.46 24.39 -13.99
N PHE A 249 8.99 25.62 -14.09
CA PHE A 249 10.36 25.88 -13.72
C PHE A 249 10.62 25.61 -12.24
N TYR A 250 11.72 24.89 -11.94
CA TYR A 250 12.07 24.42 -10.60
C TYR A 250 10.97 23.59 -9.92
N GLY A 251 10.21 22.83 -10.74
CA GLY A 251 9.10 21.99 -10.24
C GLY A 251 9.52 20.67 -9.63
N CYS A 252 10.82 20.33 -9.57
CA CYS A 252 11.25 19.13 -8.84
C CYS A 252 11.18 19.36 -7.33
N ASP A 253 10.58 18.40 -6.63
CA ASP A 253 10.39 18.46 -5.17
C ASP A 253 11.73 18.38 -4.41
N PHE A 254 12.77 17.73 -4.97
CA PHE A 254 13.97 17.31 -4.28
C PHE A 254 15.25 18.00 -4.76
N CYS A 255 15.26 18.63 -5.94
CA CYS A 255 16.45 19.32 -6.46
C CYS A 255 16.09 20.57 -7.28
N TYR A 256 17.09 21.39 -7.56
CA TYR A 256 16.94 22.61 -8.37
C TYR A 256 17.09 22.36 -9.87
N HIS A 257 16.56 21.23 -10.38
CA HIS A 257 16.45 21.05 -11.83
C HIS A 257 15.54 22.13 -12.40
N VAL A 258 16.01 22.79 -13.48
CA VAL A 258 15.29 23.95 -14.03
C VAL A 258 13.86 23.59 -14.44
N GLY A 259 13.62 22.38 -15.01
CA GLY A 259 12.29 21.99 -15.46
C GLY A 259 11.80 22.85 -16.63
N GLY A 260 10.49 22.99 -16.75
CA GLY A 260 9.85 23.77 -17.85
C GLY A 260 9.94 23.09 -19.22
N GLY A 261 10.37 21.81 -19.26
CA GLY A 261 10.56 20.97 -20.44
C GLY A 261 11.04 19.58 -20.03
N PRO A 262 11.66 18.81 -20.94
CA PRO A 262 12.22 17.50 -20.63
C PRO A 262 13.22 17.55 -19.47
N TYR A 263 13.15 16.57 -18.58
CA TYR A 263 14.04 16.45 -17.41
C TYR A 263 15.39 15.82 -17.79
N THR A 264 16.12 16.43 -18.70
CA THR A 264 17.38 15.92 -19.23
C THR A 264 18.48 15.79 -18.19
N SER A 265 19.43 14.88 -18.44
CA SER A 265 20.55 14.58 -17.54
C SER A 265 21.76 15.52 -17.75
N LYS A 266 21.56 16.73 -18.23
CA LYS A 266 22.65 17.69 -18.50
C LYS A 266 23.47 17.99 -17.24
N ALA A 267 24.80 18.07 -17.41
CA ALA A 267 25.71 18.55 -16.37
C ALA A 267 25.58 20.07 -16.21
N PRO A 268 25.77 20.65 -15.01
CA PRO A 268 26.06 19.93 -13.75
C PRO A 268 24.85 19.25 -13.14
N VAL A 269 25.10 18.25 -12.28
CA VAL A 269 24.03 17.59 -11.50
C VAL A 269 23.33 18.67 -10.66
N PRO A 270 22.01 18.80 -10.75
CA PRO A 270 21.28 19.81 -9.98
C PRO A 270 21.51 19.66 -8.48
N LYS A 271 21.76 20.76 -7.79
CA LYS A 271 21.87 20.83 -6.33
C LYS A 271 20.57 20.28 -5.70
N LEU A 272 20.70 19.50 -4.65
CA LEU A 272 19.56 19.06 -3.85
C LEU A 272 18.99 20.24 -3.05
N ARG A 273 17.69 20.23 -2.80
CA ARG A 273 17.03 21.19 -1.91
C ARG A 273 17.33 20.83 -0.46
N THR A 274 17.38 21.85 0.39
CA THR A 274 17.49 21.71 1.84
C THR A 274 16.26 22.29 2.53
N GLU A 275 15.99 21.87 3.76
CA GLU A 275 14.87 22.40 4.56
C GLU A 275 15.01 23.91 4.78
N VAL A 276 16.23 24.37 5.12
CA VAL A 276 16.53 25.79 5.37
C VAL A 276 16.26 26.62 4.12
N GLU A 277 16.83 26.23 2.96
CA GLU A 277 16.60 26.95 1.70
C GLU A 277 15.12 26.96 1.30
N HIS A 278 14.40 25.88 1.55
CA HIS A 278 12.95 25.83 1.26
C HIS A 278 12.18 26.83 2.12
N PHE A 279 12.53 26.94 3.39
CA PHE A 279 11.92 27.89 4.33
C PHE A 279 12.21 29.34 3.88
N ASP A 280 13.47 29.66 3.55
CA ASP A 280 13.86 30.99 3.05
C ASP A 280 13.12 31.34 1.76
N HIS A 281 13.02 30.41 0.82
CA HIS A 281 12.28 30.62 -0.43
C HIS A 281 10.79 30.84 -0.19
N ALA A 282 10.20 30.15 0.79
CA ALA A 282 8.79 30.29 1.12
C ALA A 282 8.48 31.68 1.72
N LEU A 283 9.38 32.18 2.57
CA LEU A 283 9.24 33.53 3.15
C LEU A 283 9.52 34.64 2.12
N ALA A 284 10.45 34.42 1.20
CA ALA A 284 10.78 35.38 0.15
C ALA A 284 9.81 35.41 -1.03
N ALA A 285 8.93 34.39 -1.15
CA ALA A 285 7.92 34.33 -2.20
C ALA A 285 6.73 35.25 -1.89
N THR A 286 6.20 35.90 -2.92
CA THR A 286 4.99 36.74 -2.85
C THR A 286 3.93 36.19 -3.80
N LEU A 287 2.71 36.74 -3.73
CA LEU A 287 1.62 36.36 -4.64
C LEU A 287 1.99 36.54 -6.12
N GLU A 288 2.82 37.53 -6.43
CA GLU A 288 3.25 37.83 -7.79
C GLU A 288 4.55 37.14 -8.21
N LYS A 289 5.41 36.75 -7.25
CA LYS A 289 6.77 36.24 -7.52
C LYS A 289 7.06 34.95 -6.78
N THR A 290 7.20 33.88 -7.53
CA THR A 290 7.69 32.59 -6.99
C THR A 290 9.21 32.60 -6.88
N VAL A 291 9.76 31.98 -5.82
CA VAL A 291 11.21 31.85 -5.60
C VAL A 291 11.61 30.38 -5.72
N MET A 292 12.47 30.05 -6.67
CA MET A 292 12.96 28.68 -6.93
C MET A 292 11.85 27.61 -6.96
N GLY A 293 10.69 27.96 -7.52
CA GLY A 293 9.51 27.10 -7.63
C GLY A 293 8.59 27.11 -6.41
N VAL A 294 8.92 27.79 -5.32
CA VAL A 294 8.09 27.96 -4.14
C VAL A 294 7.18 29.17 -4.33
N LYS A 295 5.87 29.03 -4.03
CA LYS A 295 4.86 30.09 -4.21
C LYS A 295 4.61 30.89 -2.94
N GLY A 296 4.95 30.33 -1.78
CA GLY A 296 4.73 30.90 -0.46
C GLY A 296 4.69 29.83 0.62
N PRO A 297 4.48 30.20 1.89
CA PRO A 297 4.37 29.26 2.98
C PRO A 297 3.24 28.25 2.80
N SER A 298 3.48 27.00 3.18
CA SER A 298 2.44 25.99 3.38
C SER A 298 2.02 25.98 4.84
N PRO A 299 0.76 25.66 5.18
CA PRO A 299 0.34 25.42 6.57
C PRO A 299 1.19 24.39 7.30
N LEU A 300 1.70 23.37 6.59
CA LEU A 300 2.57 22.32 7.13
C LEU A 300 3.86 22.86 7.75
N MET A 301 4.34 24.04 7.35
CA MET A 301 5.53 24.69 7.94
C MET A 301 5.33 25.15 9.40
N LYS A 302 4.10 25.13 9.93
CA LYS A 302 3.83 25.35 11.35
C LYS A 302 4.15 24.14 12.22
N LEU A 303 4.25 22.96 11.64
CA LEU A 303 4.58 21.73 12.34
C LEU A 303 6.11 21.67 12.53
N GLU A 304 6.58 21.80 13.76
CA GLU A 304 8.02 21.91 14.09
C GLU A 304 8.85 20.73 13.57
N ASN A 305 8.25 19.54 13.53
CA ASN A 305 8.96 18.30 13.23
C ASN A 305 8.68 17.77 11.80
N PHE A 306 7.82 18.42 11.02
CA PHE A 306 7.56 18.02 9.64
C PHE A 306 8.58 18.64 8.68
N GLN A 307 9.29 17.79 7.96
CA GLN A 307 10.29 18.21 6.99
C GLN A 307 9.67 18.45 5.60
N MET A 308 9.78 19.68 5.10
CA MET A 308 9.15 20.07 3.82
C MET A 308 9.82 19.45 2.59
N ILE A 309 11.03 18.92 2.69
CA ILE A 309 11.75 18.21 1.62
C ILE A 309 11.74 16.71 1.89
N ASN A 310 12.33 16.27 3.01
CA ASN A 310 12.49 14.85 3.32
C ASN A 310 11.19 14.18 3.79
N GLY A 311 10.27 14.93 4.39
CA GLY A 311 8.96 14.42 4.81
C GLY A 311 8.03 14.06 3.64
N PHE A 312 8.27 14.59 2.44
CA PHE A 312 7.58 14.15 1.24
C PHE A 312 8.38 13.06 0.53
N VAL A 313 7.73 11.95 0.21
CA VAL A 313 8.39 10.82 -0.44
C VAL A 313 8.07 10.73 -1.94
N PRO A 314 9.03 10.31 -2.80
CA PRO A 314 8.76 9.95 -4.18
C PRO A 314 8.00 8.61 -4.19
N GLU A 315 6.70 8.69 -4.20
CA GLU A 315 5.80 7.54 -4.03
C GLU A 315 5.91 6.58 -5.22
N TYR A 316 6.14 5.29 -4.93
CA TYR A 316 6.54 4.37 -5.97
C TYR A 316 5.38 3.88 -6.85
N GLN A 317 4.13 3.83 -6.37
CA GLN A 317 2.99 3.40 -7.18
C GLN A 317 2.81 4.31 -8.41
N HIS A 318 2.89 5.64 -8.19
CA HIS A 318 2.73 6.62 -9.26
C HIS A 318 4.04 6.87 -10.02
N CYS A 319 5.17 6.96 -9.32
CA CYS A 319 6.46 7.19 -9.98
C CYS A 319 6.92 5.97 -10.79
N VAL A 320 6.93 4.78 -10.17
CA VAL A 320 7.50 3.55 -10.75
C VAL A 320 6.48 2.81 -11.60
N CYS A 321 5.30 2.45 -11.02
CA CYS A 321 4.35 1.57 -11.70
C CYS A 321 3.59 2.32 -12.80
N LEU A 322 2.85 3.37 -12.45
CA LEU A 322 2.06 4.19 -13.38
C LEU A 322 2.91 5.21 -14.16
N GLY A 323 4.10 5.54 -13.67
CA GLY A 323 5.05 6.42 -14.34
C GLY A 323 5.96 5.66 -15.28
N VAL A 324 7.16 5.30 -14.82
CA VAL A 324 8.24 4.79 -15.66
C VAL A 324 7.92 3.44 -16.32
N THR A 325 7.30 2.50 -15.58
CA THR A 325 6.95 1.17 -16.16
C THR A 325 5.93 1.29 -17.27
N MET A 326 4.86 2.04 -17.05
CA MET A 326 3.84 2.29 -18.09
C MET A 326 4.45 3.07 -19.26
N GLN A 327 5.32 4.04 -19.02
CA GLN A 327 6.01 4.81 -20.06
C GLN A 327 6.87 3.91 -20.94
N LEU A 328 7.71 3.05 -20.36
CA LEU A 328 8.52 2.08 -21.10
C LEU A 328 7.65 1.18 -21.98
N ALA A 329 6.58 0.62 -21.41
CA ALA A 329 5.66 -0.22 -22.18
C ALA A 329 4.99 0.56 -23.34
N ASN A 330 4.62 1.81 -23.14
CA ASN A 330 4.06 2.64 -24.20
C ASN A 330 5.10 2.94 -25.29
N LEU A 331 6.37 3.20 -24.92
CA LEU A 331 7.45 3.33 -25.91
C LEU A 331 7.58 2.07 -26.76
N TRP A 332 7.52 0.88 -26.17
CA TRP A 332 7.72 -0.39 -26.87
C TRP A 332 6.51 -0.86 -27.69
N PHE A 333 5.27 -0.53 -27.29
CA PHE A 333 4.06 -1.08 -27.88
C PHE A 333 3.13 -0.09 -28.59
N ASP A 334 3.36 1.22 -28.44
CA ASP A 334 2.52 2.21 -29.13
C ASP A 334 2.94 2.33 -30.60
N SER A 335 1.98 2.18 -31.51
CA SER A 335 2.20 2.23 -32.95
C SER A 335 2.80 3.54 -33.46
N ARG A 336 2.65 4.63 -32.70
CA ARG A 336 3.33 5.91 -33.00
C ARG A 336 4.86 5.81 -33.01
N ASN A 337 5.41 4.78 -32.37
CA ASN A 337 6.85 4.51 -32.30
C ASN A 337 7.31 3.45 -33.33
N HIS A 338 6.51 3.10 -34.33
CA HIS A 338 6.77 1.97 -35.25
C HIS A 338 8.11 2.06 -36.01
N GLU A 339 8.64 3.24 -36.20
CA GLU A 339 9.95 3.47 -36.85
C GLU A 339 11.14 3.38 -35.89
N GLN A 340 10.87 3.30 -34.56
CA GLN A 340 11.91 3.32 -33.57
C GLN A 340 12.48 1.93 -33.29
N GLU A 341 13.78 1.83 -33.02
CA GLU A 341 14.47 0.57 -32.71
C GLU A 341 13.90 -0.17 -31.49
N TRP A 342 13.28 0.54 -30.56
CA TRP A 342 12.67 -0.05 -29.36
C TRP A 342 11.27 -0.58 -29.58
N TYR A 343 10.67 -0.31 -30.74
CA TYR A 343 9.31 -0.74 -31.02
C TYR A 343 9.20 -2.24 -31.23
N ILE A 344 8.33 -2.88 -30.49
CA ILE A 344 8.05 -4.32 -30.57
C ILE A 344 6.55 -4.61 -30.67
N GLY A 345 5.72 -3.61 -30.99
CA GLY A 345 4.26 -3.75 -31.03
C GLY A 345 3.79 -4.83 -32.05
N THR A 346 4.54 -5.08 -33.11
CA THR A 346 4.27 -6.17 -34.07
C THR A 346 4.38 -7.57 -33.45
N LYS A 347 5.01 -7.71 -32.28
CA LYS A 347 5.16 -8.98 -31.58
C LYS A 347 4.18 -9.15 -30.41
N SER A 348 3.17 -8.26 -30.29
CA SER A 348 2.20 -8.28 -29.18
C SER A 348 1.48 -9.62 -29.07
N ASP A 349 1.00 -10.20 -30.20
CA ASP A 349 0.30 -11.49 -30.21
C ASP A 349 1.18 -12.65 -29.74
N LEU A 350 2.47 -12.61 -30.06
CA LEU A 350 3.44 -13.60 -29.57
C LEU A 350 3.60 -13.52 -28.06
N LEU A 351 3.74 -12.30 -27.52
CA LEU A 351 3.90 -12.05 -26.09
C LEU A 351 2.61 -12.40 -25.34
N ASP A 352 1.45 -12.10 -25.88
CA ASP A 352 0.16 -12.39 -25.25
C ASP A 352 -0.11 -13.89 -25.14
N LYS A 353 0.32 -14.70 -26.11
CA LYS A 353 0.23 -16.17 -26.02
C LYS A 353 0.91 -16.73 -24.80
N GLU A 354 2.01 -16.13 -24.36
CA GLU A 354 2.72 -16.53 -23.14
C GLU A 354 2.16 -15.82 -21.89
N LEU A 355 2.00 -14.49 -21.93
CA LEU A 355 1.63 -13.66 -20.78
C LEU A 355 0.31 -14.09 -20.14
N VAL A 356 -0.73 -14.36 -20.90
CA VAL A 356 -2.05 -14.74 -20.37
C VAL A 356 -2.08 -16.13 -19.75
N THR A 357 -1.04 -16.94 -19.98
CA THR A 357 -0.89 -18.27 -19.34
C THR A 357 -0.29 -18.20 -17.94
N PHE A 358 0.35 -17.11 -17.59
CA PHE A 358 1.02 -16.97 -16.30
C PHE A 358 0.01 -16.98 -15.14
N LYS A 359 0.31 -17.77 -14.12
CA LYS A 359 -0.56 -17.99 -12.97
C LYS A 359 0.15 -17.54 -11.69
N PRO A 360 0.04 -16.27 -11.33
CA PRO A 360 0.68 -15.77 -10.11
C PRO A 360 0.04 -16.37 -8.85
N PRO A 361 0.70 -16.30 -7.69
CA PRO A 361 0.11 -16.62 -6.39
C PRO A 361 -1.01 -15.64 -6.01
N VAL A 362 -1.78 -15.96 -4.96
CA VAL A 362 -2.96 -15.16 -4.57
C VAL A 362 -2.61 -13.77 -4.04
N GLU A 363 -1.39 -13.55 -3.61
CA GLU A 363 -0.86 -12.24 -3.19
C GLU A 363 -0.87 -11.22 -4.34
N ILE A 364 -0.84 -11.69 -5.57
CA ILE A 364 -1.00 -10.87 -6.77
C ILE A 364 -2.45 -11.00 -7.22
N ILE A 365 -3.31 -10.05 -6.82
CA ILE A 365 -4.78 -10.16 -7.01
C ILE A 365 -5.17 -10.22 -8.49
N ARG A 366 -4.46 -9.50 -9.37
CA ARG A 366 -4.80 -9.43 -10.78
C ARG A 366 -4.00 -10.45 -11.59
N VAL A 367 -4.71 -11.28 -12.36
CA VAL A 367 -4.06 -12.15 -13.35
C VAL A 367 -3.59 -11.32 -14.55
N PRO A 368 -2.51 -11.72 -15.24
CA PRO A 368 -2.08 -11.04 -16.43
C PRO A 368 -3.17 -10.97 -17.50
N ARG A 369 -3.26 -9.84 -18.16
CA ARG A 369 -4.14 -9.56 -19.31
C ARG A 369 -3.30 -9.25 -20.54
N SER A 370 -3.93 -9.28 -21.71
CA SER A 370 -3.29 -8.92 -22.98
C SER A 370 -2.62 -7.54 -22.92
N VAL A 371 -1.46 -7.42 -23.57
CA VAL A 371 -0.75 -6.15 -23.77
C VAL A 371 -1.62 -5.13 -24.51
N ALA A 372 -2.55 -5.58 -25.36
CA ALA A 372 -3.51 -4.70 -26.01
C ALA A 372 -4.41 -3.95 -25.02
N ASP A 373 -4.69 -4.55 -23.86
CA ASP A 373 -5.48 -3.95 -22.77
C ASP A 373 -4.66 -3.03 -21.85
N ARG A 374 -3.36 -2.83 -22.09
CA ARG A 374 -2.43 -2.13 -21.19
C ARG A 374 -2.90 -0.75 -20.74
N LYS A 375 -3.66 -0.01 -21.57
CA LYS A 375 -4.23 1.30 -21.22
C LYS A 375 -5.22 1.25 -20.05
N TYR A 376 -5.76 0.05 -19.74
CA TYR A 376 -6.68 -0.19 -18.62
C TYR A 376 -6.03 -0.90 -17.43
N TRP A 377 -4.73 -1.20 -17.52
CA TRP A 377 -4.02 -1.86 -16.44
C TRP A 377 -3.92 -0.93 -15.22
N LYS A 378 -4.09 -1.51 -14.06
CA LYS A 378 -3.95 -0.81 -12.79
C LYS A 378 -2.49 -0.84 -12.31
N ALA A 379 -2.15 0.00 -11.34
CA ALA A 379 -0.80 0.07 -10.79
C ALA A 379 -0.25 -1.29 -10.35
N SER A 380 -1.08 -2.15 -9.72
CA SER A 380 -0.67 -3.49 -9.31
C SER A 380 -0.37 -4.43 -10.48
N GLU A 381 -1.03 -4.25 -11.64
CA GLU A 381 -0.69 -5.01 -12.86
C GLU A 381 0.66 -4.54 -13.42
N TRP A 382 0.92 -3.23 -13.45
CA TRP A 382 2.21 -2.67 -13.83
C TRP A 382 3.33 -3.10 -12.89
N ARG A 383 3.07 -3.15 -11.58
CA ARG A 383 4.01 -3.72 -10.61
C ARG A 383 4.37 -5.17 -10.94
N SER A 384 3.37 -5.99 -11.21
CA SER A 384 3.57 -7.41 -11.53
C SER A 384 4.34 -7.61 -12.84
N VAL A 385 4.06 -6.79 -13.86
CA VAL A 385 4.82 -6.79 -15.11
C VAL A 385 6.27 -6.43 -14.86
N LEU A 386 6.55 -5.36 -14.12
CA LEU A 386 7.91 -4.92 -13.83
C LEU A 386 8.70 -5.99 -13.08
N LEU A 387 8.14 -6.48 -11.97
CA LEU A 387 8.88 -7.33 -11.05
C LEU A 387 9.00 -8.79 -11.54
N PHE A 388 8.00 -9.30 -12.24
CA PHE A 388 7.95 -10.73 -12.52
C PHE A 388 7.97 -11.07 -14.01
N TYR A 389 7.24 -10.33 -14.86
CA TYR A 389 6.96 -10.78 -16.20
C TYR A 389 7.93 -10.21 -17.24
N ALA A 390 8.34 -8.95 -17.10
CA ALA A 390 9.04 -8.22 -18.15
C ALA A 390 10.39 -8.84 -18.55
N LEU A 391 11.25 -9.19 -17.60
CA LEU A 391 12.57 -9.74 -17.92
C LEU A 391 12.50 -11.10 -18.62
N PRO A 392 11.77 -12.12 -18.12
CA PRO A 392 11.62 -13.38 -18.85
C PRO A 392 10.91 -13.26 -20.18
N LEU A 393 9.81 -12.47 -20.21
CA LEU A 393 8.94 -12.35 -21.39
C LEU A 393 9.62 -11.60 -22.54
N LEU A 394 10.38 -10.55 -22.26
CA LEU A 394 11.01 -9.69 -23.26
C LEU A 394 12.41 -10.16 -23.67
N ASN A 395 12.97 -11.18 -23.02
CA ASN A 395 14.27 -11.73 -23.37
C ASN A 395 14.25 -12.27 -24.81
N GLY A 396 15.12 -11.74 -25.70
CA GLY A 396 15.18 -12.11 -27.12
C GLY A 396 14.02 -11.57 -27.99
N VAL A 397 13.11 -10.76 -27.44
CA VAL A 397 12.11 -9.98 -28.18
C VAL A 397 12.52 -8.54 -28.30
N LEU A 398 12.85 -7.94 -27.17
CA LEU A 398 13.40 -6.60 -27.09
C LEU A 398 14.90 -6.64 -27.43
N LEU A 399 15.41 -5.67 -28.19
CA LEU A 399 16.83 -5.60 -28.50
C LEU A 399 17.67 -5.54 -27.22
N ARG A 400 18.82 -6.21 -27.22
CA ARG A 400 19.65 -6.45 -26.03
C ARG A 400 19.97 -5.16 -25.23
N LYS A 401 20.25 -4.04 -25.93
CA LYS A 401 20.53 -2.75 -25.28
C LYS A 401 19.36 -2.24 -24.42
N PHE A 402 18.12 -2.32 -24.94
CA PHE A 402 16.91 -1.92 -24.20
C PHE A 402 16.56 -2.91 -23.11
N TRP A 403 16.80 -4.20 -23.33
CA TRP A 403 16.56 -5.23 -22.35
C TRP A 403 17.58 -5.15 -21.17
N ASN A 404 18.86 -4.88 -21.44
CA ASN A 404 19.86 -4.62 -20.40
C ASN A 404 19.52 -3.34 -19.61
N HIS A 405 19.03 -2.30 -20.30
CA HIS A 405 18.56 -1.08 -19.66
C HIS A 405 17.37 -1.36 -18.71
N LEU A 406 16.38 -2.13 -19.14
CA LEU A 406 15.26 -2.58 -18.30
C LEU A 406 15.77 -3.35 -17.06
N PHE A 407 16.79 -4.18 -17.21
CA PHE A 407 17.36 -4.94 -16.10
C PHE A 407 17.85 -4.05 -14.96
N LEU A 408 18.49 -2.91 -15.24
CA LEU A 408 18.93 -1.96 -14.22
C LEU A 408 17.76 -1.51 -13.33
N PHE A 409 16.63 -1.24 -13.94
CA PHE A 409 15.43 -0.78 -13.26
C PHE A 409 14.76 -1.89 -12.44
N VAL A 410 14.59 -3.07 -13.03
CA VAL A 410 14.01 -4.23 -12.32
C VAL A 410 14.87 -4.65 -11.14
N PHE A 411 16.20 -4.69 -11.31
CA PHE A 411 17.15 -4.97 -10.24
C PHE A 411 16.97 -4.01 -9.06
N ALA A 412 16.93 -2.71 -9.35
CA ALA A 412 16.75 -1.69 -8.34
C ALA A 412 15.44 -1.88 -7.56
N MET A 413 14.33 -2.13 -8.27
CA MET A 413 13.03 -2.29 -7.64
C MET A 413 12.93 -3.58 -6.79
N HIS A 414 13.55 -4.68 -7.20
CA HIS A 414 13.58 -5.89 -6.39
C HIS A 414 14.28 -5.69 -5.05
N ILE A 415 15.35 -4.90 -5.00
CA ILE A 415 16.07 -4.61 -3.76
C ILE A 415 15.27 -3.62 -2.90
N LEU A 416 14.83 -2.49 -3.47
CA LEU A 416 14.16 -1.44 -2.71
C LEU A 416 12.77 -1.84 -2.19
N LEU A 417 12.15 -2.87 -2.79
CA LEU A 417 10.90 -3.49 -2.33
C LEU A 417 11.14 -4.71 -1.44
N GLY A 418 12.38 -5.04 -1.16
CA GLY A 418 12.73 -6.16 -0.28
C GLY A 418 12.11 -6.02 1.11
N GLU A 419 11.85 -7.17 1.76
CA GLU A 419 11.39 -7.19 3.16
C GLU A 419 12.46 -6.64 4.10
N LYS A 420 13.74 -6.85 3.76
CA LYS A 420 14.92 -6.29 4.42
C LYS A 420 15.89 -5.77 3.36
N VAL A 421 16.18 -4.50 3.39
CA VAL A 421 17.10 -3.83 2.47
C VAL A 421 18.42 -3.59 3.18
N LYS A 422 19.53 -4.16 2.69
CA LYS A 422 20.85 -3.88 3.25
C LYS A 422 21.29 -2.46 2.88
N ARG A 423 21.86 -1.73 3.82
CA ARG A 423 22.34 -0.35 3.59
C ARG A 423 23.36 -0.27 2.45
N CYS A 424 24.30 -1.22 2.36
CA CYS A 424 25.29 -1.29 1.28
C CYS A 424 24.66 -1.55 -0.11
N ASP A 425 23.52 -2.26 -0.17
CA ASP A 425 22.86 -2.52 -1.44
C ASP A 425 22.19 -1.24 -2.00
N ILE A 426 21.80 -0.29 -1.13
CA ILE A 426 21.20 0.98 -1.56
C ILE A 426 22.18 1.79 -2.41
N ASP A 427 23.48 1.77 -2.08
CA ASP A 427 24.50 2.48 -2.86
C ASP A 427 24.68 1.87 -4.26
N VAL A 428 24.56 0.55 -4.36
CA VAL A 428 24.59 -0.16 -5.65
C VAL A 428 23.36 0.19 -6.48
N VAL A 429 22.20 0.22 -5.83
CA VAL A 429 20.91 0.58 -6.46
C VAL A 429 20.93 2.05 -6.93
N GLU A 430 21.50 2.96 -6.15
CA GLU A 430 21.63 4.38 -6.54
C GLU A 430 22.44 4.52 -7.82
N ARG A 431 23.59 3.84 -7.91
CA ARG A 431 24.38 3.80 -9.16
C ARG A 431 23.61 3.19 -10.31
N SER A 432 22.83 2.13 -10.05
CA SER A 432 21.99 1.47 -11.06
C SER A 432 20.90 2.41 -11.61
N LEU A 433 20.17 3.10 -10.75
CA LEU A 433 19.12 4.04 -11.16
C LEU A 433 19.70 5.29 -11.84
N ARG A 434 20.87 5.75 -11.40
CA ARG A 434 21.59 6.85 -12.07
C ARG A 434 22.02 6.42 -13.49
N LYS A 435 22.59 5.22 -13.64
CA LYS A 435 22.94 4.65 -14.96
C LYS A 435 21.69 4.48 -15.83
N PHE A 436 20.61 3.97 -15.26
CA PHE A 436 19.32 3.84 -15.95
C PHE A 436 18.85 5.20 -16.50
N THR A 437 18.82 6.24 -15.66
CA THR A 437 18.35 7.57 -16.06
C THR A 437 19.22 8.19 -17.14
N LEU A 438 20.54 8.07 -17.04
CA LEU A 438 21.49 8.56 -18.05
C LEU A 438 21.35 7.81 -19.38
N GLN A 439 21.16 6.49 -19.32
CA GLN A 439 20.96 5.67 -20.52
C GLN A 439 19.58 5.89 -21.13
N PHE A 440 18.55 6.20 -20.34
CA PHE A 440 17.20 6.48 -20.81
C PHE A 440 17.19 7.59 -21.86
N GLU A 441 17.88 8.73 -21.56
CA GLU A 441 17.99 9.84 -22.49
C GLU A 441 18.68 9.45 -23.81
N LYS A 442 19.75 8.64 -23.72
CA LYS A 442 20.51 8.17 -24.91
C LYS A 442 19.72 7.18 -25.74
N LEU A 443 18.95 6.30 -25.10
CA LEU A 443 18.22 5.20 -25.77
C LEU A 443 16.88 5.65 -26.34
N TYR A 444 16.15 6.51 -25.63
CA TYR A 444 14.78 6.90 -25.99
C TYR A 444 14.65 8.38 -26.37
N GLY A 445 15.74 9.16 -26.28
CA GLY A 445 15.76 10.57 -26.62
C GLY A 445 15.31 11.50 -25.49
N ALA A 446 15.80 12.76 -25.56
CA ALA A 446 15.53 13.77 -24.54
C ALA A 446 14.05 14.11 -24.34
N ALA A 447 13.24 14.03 -25.41
CA ALA A 447 11.79 14.29 -25.36
C ALA A 447 11.04 13.33 -24.43
N ASN A 448 11.58 12.13 -24.20
CA ASN A 448 11.00 11.11 -23.34
C ASN A 448 11.49 11.18 -21.89
N MET A 449 12.37 12.15 -21.54
CA MET A 449 12.84 12.38 -20.17
C MET A 449 11.73 13.06 -19.35
N THR A 450 10.83 12.26 -18.80
CA THR A 450 9.73 12.74 -17.96
C THR A 450 10.18 13.02 -16.54
N PHE A 451 9.35 13.74 -15.79
CA PHE A 451 9.55 13.96 -14.35
C PHE A 451 9.71 12.64 -13.58
N ASN A 452 8.90 11.60 -13.87
CA ASN A 452 8.99 10.32 -13.20
C ASN A 452 10.33 9.60 -13.44
N VAL A 453 10.90 9.70 -14.65
CA VAL A 453 12.25 9.17 -14.93
C VAL A 453 13.29 9.90 -14.08
N ARG A 454 13.19 11.23 -13.96
CA ARG A 454 14.06 12.02 -13.09
C ARG A 454 13.90 11.68 -11.62
N LEU A 455 12.66 11.46 -11.17
CA LEU A 455 12.32 11.19 -9.78
C LEU A 455 12.98 9.91 -9.26
N LEU A 456 13.29 8.93 -10.13
CA LEU A 456 14.04 7.73 -9.77
C LEU A 456 15.40 8.03 -9.12
N THR A 457 16.03 9.16 -9.44
CA THR A 457 17.33 9.54 -8.84
C THR A 457 17.22 9.99 -7.38
N HIS A 458 16.00 10.18 -6.86
CA HIS A 458 15.73 10.60 -5.48
C HIS A 458 15.15 9.47 -4.62
N ILE A 459 14.76 8.34 -5.26
CA ILE A 459 14.02 7.27 -4.57
C ILE A 459 14.87 6.53 -3.53
N THR A 460 16.18 6.41 -3.76
CA THR A 460 17.11 5.75 -2.83
C THR A 460 17.33 6.56 -1.55
N THR A 461 17.36 7.89 -1.66
CA THR A 461 17.39 8.78 -0.48
C THR A 461 16.15 8.58 0.38
N SER A 462 14.98 8.48 -0.25
CA SER A 462 13.75 8.19 0.48
C SER A 462 13.79 6.83 1.21
N VAL A 463 14.38 5.80 0.60
CA VAL A 463 14.53 4.49 1.26
C VAL A 463 15.51 4.54 2.43
N ARG A 464 16.62 5.28 2.32
CA ARG A 464 17.52 5.51 3.46
C ARG A 464 16.81 6.22 4.61
N ASN A 465 16.03 7.25 4.28
CA ASN A 465 15.36 8.09 5.26
C ASN A 465 14.17 7.39 5.94
N TRP A 466 13.37 6.64 5.17
CA TRP A 466 12.03 6.21 5.59
C TRP A 466 11.72 4.73 5.35
N GLY A 467 12.72 3.91 5.06
CA GLY A 467 12.50 2.47 4.91
C GLY A 467 12.17 2.00 3.49
N PRO A 468 11.88 0.70 3.33
CA PRO A 468 11.60 0.11 2.03
C PRO A 468 10.42 0.77 1.32
N LEU A 469 10.41 0.76 -0.02
CA LEU A 469 9.37 1.44 -0.81
C LEU A 469 7.93 0.98 -0.49
N TRP A 470 7.74 -0.26 -0.09
CA TRP A 470 6.43 -0.77 0.30
C TRP A 470 5.90 -0.11 1.58
N ALA A 471 6.77 0.37 2.47
CA ALA A 471 6.39 0.96 3.75
C ALA A 471 5.80 2.38 3.59
N THR A 472 6.21 3.09 2.55
CA THR A 472 5.72 4.44 2.23
C THR A 472 4.78 4.47 1.02
N SER A 473 4.27 3.32 0.59
CA SER A 473 3.44 3.16 -0.60
C SER A 473 2.02 3.69 -0.41
N THR A 474 1.45 4.30 -1.45
CA THR A 474 0.05 4.75 -1.48
C THR A 474 -0.96 3.63 -1.73
N PHE A 475 -0.55 2.39 -2.01
CA PHE A 475 -1.49 1.28 -2.29
C PHE A 475 -2.54 1.07 -1.20
N SER A 476 -2.17 1.24 0.09
CA SER A 476 -3.12 1.14 1.21
C SER A 476 -4.13 2.27 1.22
N PHE A 477 -3.70 3.49 0.95
CA PHE A 477 -4.55 4.67 0.86
C PHE A 477 -5.49 4.60 -0.34
N GLU A 478 -4.99 4.16 -1.50
CA GLU A 478 -5.80 3.93 -2.70
C GLU A 478 -6.85 2.82 -2.49
N SER A 479 -6.50 1.75 -1.78
CA SER A 479 -7.45 0.71 -1.40
C SER A 479 -8.54 1.26 -0.48
N PHE A 480 -8.18 2.12 0.46
CA PHE A 480 -9.13 2.79 1.35
C PHE A 480 -10.01 3.79 0.59
N ASN A 481 -9.47 4.51 -0.40
CA ASN A 481 -10.25 5.33 -1.33
C ASN A 481 -11.37 4.51 -1.99
N GLY A 482 -11.03 3.31 -2.47
CA GLY A 482 -12.02 2.37 -2.99
C GLY A 482 -13.07 1.91 -1.97
N THR A 483 -12.74 1.96 -0.68
CA THR A 483 -13.67 1.69 0.42
C THR A 483 -14.59 2.87 0.69
N LEU A 484 -14.05 4.10 0.74
CA LEU A 484 -14.83 5.33 0.90
C LEU A 484 -15.90 5.47 -0.21
N LEU A 485 -15.52 5.15 -1.46
CA LEU A 485 -16.45 5.16 -2.59
C LEU A 485 -17.61 4.14 -2.48
N LYS A 486 -17.51 3.15 -1.61
CA LYS A 486 -18.60 2.19 -1.33
C LYS A 486 -19.52 2.66 -0.20
N TYR A 487 -19.19 3.75 0.49
CA TYR A 487 -19.93 4.19 1.66
C TYR A 487 -21.13 5.08 1.36
N TYR A 488 -21.30 5.55 0.13
CA TYR A 488 -22.43 6.37 -0.25
C TYR A 488 -23.36 5.69 -1.25
N HIS A 489 -24.63 6.14 -1.25
CA HIS A 489 -25.67 5.76 -2.18
C HIS A 489 -26.37 7.01 -2.70
N GLY A 490 -26.59 7.06 -3.99
CA GLY A 490 -27.19 8.23 -4.62
C GLY A 490 -26.24 9.43 -4.67
N THR A 491 -26.78 10.63 -4.89
CA THR A 491 -26.01 11.83 -5.20
C THR A 491 -26.13 12.94 -4.16
N THR A 492 -26.99 12.78 -3.14
CA THR A 492 -27.24 13.80 -2.11
C THR A 492 -26.47 13.50 -0.83
N HIS A 493 -25.92 14.53 -0.19
CA HIS A 493 -25.17 14.42 1.07
C HIS A 493 -24.08 13.33 1.06
N VAL A 494 -23.36 13.21 -0.06
CA VAL A 494 -22.35 12.17 -0.25
C VAL A 494 -21.24 12.23 0.82
N PRO A 495 -20.66 13.38 1.15
CA PRO A 495 -19.61 13.48 2.17
C PRO A 495 -20.08 12.99 3.54
N GLU A 496 -21.27 13.40 3.97
CA GLU A 496 -21.84 13.00 5.26
C GLU A 496 -22.16 11.51 5.29
N GLN A 497 -22.62 10.94 4.17
CA GLN A 497 -22.82 9.49 4.07
C GLN A 497 -21.51 8.74 4.27
N ILE A 498 -20.43 9.20 3.62
CA ILE A 498 -19.09 8.60 3.72
C ILE A 498 -18.60 8.66 5.16
N VAL A 499 -18.62 9.85 5.77
CA VAL A 499 -18.12 10.06 7.13
C VAL A 499 -18.93 9.24 8.16
N ARG A 500 -20.26 9.29 8.10
CA ARG A 500 -21.12 8.52 9.01
C ARG A 500 -20.87 7.02 8.91
N ARG A 501 -20.70 6.48 7.71
CA ARG A 501 -20.39 5.05 7.55
C ARG A 501 -19.00 4.70 8.04
N PHE A 502 -18.02 5.55 7.78
CA PHE A 502 -16.67 5.37 8.31
C PHE A 502 -16.68 5.29 9.85
N LEU A 503 -17.31 6.27 10.52
CA LEU A 503 -17.42 6.30 11.98
C LEU A 503 -18.20 5.09 12.51
N CYS A 504 -19.27 4.71 11.83
CA CYS A 504 -20.07 3.52 12.16
C CYS A 504 -19.25 2.23 12.11
N TRP A 505 -18.42 2.09 11.07
CA TRP A 505 -17.53 0.94 10.92
C TRP A 505 -16.48 0.90 12.03
N ARG A 506 -15.86 2.03 12.34
CA ARG A 506 -14.90 2.16 13.45
C ARG A 506 -15.53 1.78 14.80
N SER A 507 -16.67 2.36 15.12
CA SER A 507 -17.41 2.04 16.36
C SER A 507 -17.84 0.57 16.44
N LEU A 508 -18.21 -0.03 15.29
CA LEU A 508 -18.52 -1.45 15.24
C LEU A 508 -17.31 -2.31 15.58
N MET A 509 -16.15 -2.01 14.99
CA MET A 509 -14.94 -2.78 15.22
C MET A 509 -14.52 -2.72 16.69
N GLN A 510 -14.55 -1.54 17.29
CA GLN A 510 -14.25 -1.31 18.70
C GLN A 510 -15.17 -2.14 19.63
N LYS A 511 -16.47 -2.07 19.40
CA LYS A 511 -17.44 -2.84 20.21
C LYS A 511 -17.34 -4.34 19.98
N ALA A 512 -16.98 -4.74 18.77
CA ALA A 512 -16.91 -6.14 18.40
C ALA A 512 -15.81 -6.90 19.15
N GLU A 513 -14.66 -6.32 19.40
CA GLU A 513 -13.60 -6.98 20.18
C GLU A 513 -14.11 -7.36 21.58
N LYS A 514 -14.80 -6.43 22.26
CA LYS A 514 -15.39 -6.67 23.59
C LYS A 514 -16.50 -7.73 23.56
N VAL A 515 -17.45 -7.61 22.61
CA VAL A 515 -18.60 -8.54 22.51
C VAL A 515 -18.17 -9.92 22.02
N MET A 516 -17.16 -10.01 21.13
CA MET A 516 -16.70 -11.29 20.62
C MET A 516 -15.86 -12.08 21.63
N ALA A 517 -15.27 -11.45 22.64
CA ALA A 517 -14.56 -12.17 23.71
C ALA A 517 -15.48 -13.21 24.35
N ASP A 518 -16.72 -12.83 24.68
CA ASP A 518 -17.71 -13.67 25.38
C ASP A 518 -18.68 -14.41 24.46
N ALA A 519 -18.58 -14.18 23.13
CA ALA A 519 -19.50 -14.79 22.17
C ALA A 519 -19.18 -16.29 21.94
N ASN A 520 -20.22 -17.08 21.64
CA ASN A 520 -20.04 -18.48 21.24
C ASN A 520 -19.36 -18.61 19.88
N ASP A 521 -18.81 -19.80 19.58
CA ASP A 521 -18.06 -20.06 18.35
C ASP A 521 -18.88 -19.85 17.07
N GLY A 522 -20.19 -20.08 17.09
CA GLY A 522 -21.09 -19.84 15.96
C GLY A 522 -21.15 -18.35 15.61
N VAL A 523 -21.31 -17.49 16.61
CA VAL A 523 -21.31 -16.02 16.46
C VAL A 523 -19.96 -15.53 16.02
N LYS A 524 -18.86 -15.99 16.63
CA LYS A 524 -17.48 -15.65 16.22
C LYS A 524 -17.24 -16.00 14.74
N LYS A 525 -17.70 -17.17 14.30
CA LYS A 525 -17.56 -17.62 12.92
C LYS A 525 -18.36 -16.77 11.93
N ILE A 526 -19.61 -16.41 12.26
CA ILE A 526 -20.44 -15.54 11.43
C ILE A 526 -19.79 -14.14 11.34
N PHE A 527 -19.39 -13.58 12.46
CA PHE A 527 -18.77 -12.27 12.52
C PHE A 527 -17.46 -12.24 11.72
N SER A 528 -16.58 -13.21 11.92
CA SER A 528 -15.35 -13.36 11.13
C SER A 528 -15.63 -13.46 9.63
N GLY A 529 -16.70 -14.18 9.26
CA GLY A 529 -17.15 -14.29 7.86
C GLY A 529 -17.65 -12.97 7.29
N LEU A 530 -18.25 -12.11 8.10
CA LEU A 530 -18.69 -10.76 7.70
C LEU A 530 -17.55 -9.78 7.59
N LEU A 531 -16.48 -9.93 8.37
CA LEU A 531 -15.30 -9.07 8.32
C LEU A 531 -14.31 -9.46 7.21
N SER A 532 -14.18 -10.77 6.96
CA SER A 532 -13.17 -11.27 6.04
C SER A 532 -13.58 -11.13 4.58
N SER A 533 -12.71 -10.58 3.76
CA SER A 533 -12.75 -10.75 2.32
C SER A 533 -12.41 -12.21 1.99
N HIS A 534 -13.40 -12.99 1.59
CA HIS A 534 -13.36 -14.31 0.90
C HIS A 534 -12.37 -15.43 1.32
N LEU A 535 -11.29 -15.17 2.07
CA LEU A 535 -10.25 -16.15 2.33
C LEU A 535 -10.40 -16.93 3.65
N HIS A 536 -11.16 -16.42 4.62
CA HIS A 536 -11.18 -16.97 5.98
C HIS A 536 -12.49 -17.62 6.43
N SER A 537 -13.57 -17.56 5.66
CA SER A 537 -14.88 -18.13 6.05
C SER A 537 -15.00 -19.63 5.80
N CYS A 538 -13.99 -20.27 5.23
CA CYS A 538 -14.05 -21.72 4.97
C CYS A 538 -13.62 -22.52 6.19
N ASN A 539 -14.29 -23.63 6.44
CA ASN A 539 -14.00 -24.64 7.46
C ASN A 539 -12.48 -24.95 7.53
N SER A 540 -11.77 -24.27 8.43
CA SER A 540 -10.37 -24.54 8.72
C SER A 540 -10.21 -24.93 10.18
N ALA A 541 -9.35 -25.94 10.44
CA ALA A 541 -8.95 -26.35 11.78
C ALA A 541 -7.54 -25.85 12.07
N SER A 542 -7.27 -25.38 13.29
CA SER A 542 -5.93 -25.02 13.74
C SER A 542 -5.21 -26.29 14.18
N LEU A 543 -3.97 -26.47 13.74
CA LEU A 543 -3.06 -27.49 14.28
C LEU A 543 -2.21 -26.91 15.42
N ASN A 544 -1.79 -25.66 15.27
CA ASN A 544 -1.11 -24.85 16.29
C ASN A 544 -1.34 -23.36 15.97
N GLU A 545 -0.69 -22.46 16.69
CA GLU A 545 -0.80 -21.01 16.51
C GLU A 545 -0.47 -20.55 15.08
N ASN A 546 0.51 -21.22 14.44
CA ASN A 546 1.05 -20.81 13.15
C ASN A 546 0.49 -21.61 11.96
N VAL A 547 -0.14 -22.77 12.19
CA VAL A 547 -0.58 -23.69 11.12
C VAL A 547 -2.06 -23.98 11.19
N ARG A 548 -2.77 -23.71 10.08
CA ARG A 548 -4.19 -24.02 9.93
C ARG A 548 -4.40 -24.84 8.66
N VAL A 549 -5.30 -25.84 8.73
CA VAL A 549 -5.63 -26.74 7.61
C VAL A 549 -7.09 -26.56 7.20
N PHE A 550 -7.37 -26.74 5.92
CA PHE A 550 -8.75 -26.69 5.41
C PHE A 550 -9.38 -28.08 5.40
N VAL A 551 -10.63 -28.14 5.80
CA VAL A 551 -11.39 -29.37 6.04
C VAL A 551 -11.69 -30.12 4.74
N LYS A 552 -10.74 -30.90 4.25
CA LYS A 552 -10.92 -32.18 3.53
C LYS A 552 -9.57 -32.90 3.57
N PRO A 553 -9.31 -33.66 4.64
CA PRO A 553 -8.12 -34.50 4.69
C PRO A 553 -8.23 -35.61 3.64
N CYS A 554 -7.10 -35.95 3.05
CA CYS A 554 -6.96 -37.16 2.25
C CYS A 554 -6.15 -38.15 3.06
N HIS A 555 -6.72 -39.33 3.35
CA HIS A 555 -5.97 -40.42 3.98
C HIS A 555 -5.26 -41.22 2.90
N GLY A 556 -3.99 -41.58 3.13
CA GLY A 556 -3.22 -42.31 2.14
C GLY A 556 -1.90 -42.87 2.68
N LYS A 557 -1.26 -43.71 1.85
CA LYS A 557 0.08 -44.23 2.11
C LYS A 557 1.12 -43.35 1.42
N LEU A 558 2.26 -43.19 2.04
CA LEU A 558 3.42 -42.53 1.45
C LEU A 558 4.03 -43.42 0.37
N SER A 559 4.44 -42.86 -0.75
CA SER A 559 5.30 -43.52 -1.71
C SER A 559 6.70 -43.72 -1.11
N LEU A 560 7.51 -44.63 -1.67
CA LEU A 560 8.89 -44.88 -1.19
C LEU A 560 9.72 -43.59 -1.07
N PRO A 561 9.76 -42.70 -2.08
CA PRO A 561 10.53 -41.43 -1.95
C PRO A 561 9.98 -40.52 -0.83
N GLN A 562 8.66 -40.47 -0.65
CA GLN A 562 8.03 -39.67 0.39
C GLN A 562 8.32 -40.24 1.79
N SER A 563 8.22 -41.56 1.96
CA SER A 563 8.54 -42.23 3.22
C SER A 563 9.99 -42.04 3.61
N SER A 564 10.91 -42.16 2.64
CA SER A 564 12.35 -41.88 2.85
C SER A 564 12.60 -40.43 3.27
N ALA A 565 11.93 -39.46 2.64
CA ALA A 565 12.06 -38.05 2.99
C ALA A 565 11.54 -37.77 4.40
N VAL A 566 10.41 -38.32 4.78
CA VAL A 566 9.82 -38.20 6.13
C VAL A 566 10.73 -38.84 7.18
N LYS A 567 11.25 -40.06 6.91
CA LYS A 567 12.18 -40.75 7.81
C LYS A 567 13.46 -39.95 8.04
N LYS A 568 13.97 -39.29 6.98
CA LYS A 568 15.17 -38.44 7.09
C LYS A 568 14.91 -37.20 7.98
N LEU A 569 13.70 -36.65 7.97
CA LEU A 569 13.36 -35.48 8.79
C LEU A 569 13.01 -35.86 10.23
N LEU A 570 12.13 -36.86 10.41
CA LEU A 570 11.52 -37.18 11.71
C LEU A 570 12.21 -38.32 12.46
N GLY A 571 13.14 -39.04 11.81
CA GLY A 571 13.82 -40.20 12.40
C GLY A 571 12.94 -41.47 12.49
N VAL A 572 11.65 -41.38 12.14
CA VAL A 572 10.66 -42.46 12.28
C VAL A 572 10.09 -42.89 10.92
N THR A 573 9.76 -44.15 10.79
CA THR A 573 9.09 -44.69 9.60
C THR A 573 7.58 -44.63 9.85
N VAL A 574 6.87 -43.87 8.99
CA VAL A 574 5.42 -43.69 9.06
C VAL A 574 4.79 -44.31 7.83
N SER A 575 3.83 -45.22 8.04
CA SER A 575 3.14 -45.93 6.96
C SER A 575 1.85 -45.26 6.51
N GLN A 576 1.17 -44.56 7.41
CA GLN A 576 -0.10 -43.85 7.14
C GLN A 576 -0.02 -42.42 7.66
N CYS A 577 -0.59 -41.49 6.92
CA CYS A 577 -0.66 -40.07 7.32
C CYS A 577 -1.87 -39.39 6.67
N VAL A 578 -2.17 -38.21 7.18
CA VAL A 578 -3.21 -37.33 6.65
C VAL A 578 -2.56 -36.28 5.77
N PHE A 579 -3.04 -36.19 4.52
CA PHE A 579 -2.56 -35.21 3.54
C PHE A 579 -3.52 -34.02 3.49
N TYR A 580 -2.95 -32.82 3.54
CA TYR A 580 -3.68 -31.59 3.27
C TYR A 580 -3.10 -30.88 2.06
N HIS A 581 -3.98 -30.61 1.09
CA HIS A 581 -3.62 -29.92 -0.15
C HIS A 581 -3.81 -28.41 -0.12
N ARG A 582 -4.42 -27.89 0.95
CA ARG A 582 -4.65 -26.48 1.19
C ARG A 582 -4.46 -26.18 2.67
N PHE A 583 -3.59 -25.24 2.99
CA PHE A 583 -3.22 -24.92 4.37
C PHE A 583 -2.68 -23.49 4.47
N ILE A 584 -2.63 -22.96 5.69
CA ILE A 584 -2.08 -21.65 6.02
C ILE A 584 -0.92 -21.85 6.99
N VAL A 585 0.21 -21.19 6.74
CA VAL A 585 1.34 -21.11 7.66
C VAL A 585 1.67 -19.63 7.86
N LYS A 586 1.73 -19.17 9.13
CA LYS A 586 2.02 -17.76 9.48
C LYS A 586 1.17 -16.77 8.67
N GLY A 587 -0.12 -17.08 8.51
CA GLY A 587 -1.08 -16.26 7.77
C GLY A 587 -0.94 -16.28 6.24
N ILE A 588 -0.03 -17.07 5.67
CA ILE A 588 0.18 -17.23 4.23
C ILE A 588 -0.54 -18.51 3.74
N LEU A 589 -1.39 -18.38 2.73
CA LEU A 589 -2.13 -19.49 2.14
C LEU A 589 -1.27 -20.26 1.14
N TYR A 590 -1.14 -21.56 1.33
CA TYR A 590 -0.45 -22.47 0.41
C TYR A 590 -1.40 -23.51 -0.19
N HIS A 591 -1.08 -23.95 -1.40
CA HIS A 591 -1.73 -25.08 -2.04
C HIS A 591 -0.67 -26.09 -2.48
N SER A 592 -1.04 -27.35 -2.54
CA SER A 592 -0.21 -28.36 -3.21
C SER A 592 -0.23 -28.21 -4.72
N SER A 593 0.75 -28.72 -5.40
CA SER A 593 0.80 -28.75 -6.87
C SER A 593 -0.33 -29.57 -7.51
N SER A 594 -0.90 -30.50 -6.75
CA SER A 594 -2.04 -31.36 -7.16
C SER A 594 -3.43 -30.79 -6.81
N TYR A 595 -3.52 -29.63 -6.15
CA TYR A 595 -4.79 -29.04 -5.75
C TYR A 595 -5.58 -28.50 -6.97
N ARG A 596 -6.48 -29.31 -7.51
CA ARG A 596 -7.16 -29.05 -8.79
C ARG A 596 -8.14 -27.86 -8.80
N LYS A 597 -8.74 -27.47 -7.66
CA LYS A 597 -9.76 -26.41 -7.63
C LYS A 597 -9.20 -25.00 -7.86
N ALA A 598 -7.96 -24.74 -7.44
CA ALA A 598 -7.32 -23.41 -7.55
C ALA A 598 -6.48 -23.25 -8.81
N VAL A 599 -6.15 -24.33 -9.52
CA VAL A 599 -5.14 -24.35 -10.61
C VAL A 599 -5.57 -23.62 -11.88
N LYS A 600 -6.84 -23.23 -12.03
CA LYS A 600 -7.27 -22.54 -13.26
C LYS A 600 -6.62 -21.17 -13.44
N LYS A 601 -6.42 -20.39 -12.35
CA LYS A 601 -5.92 -19.01 -12.43
C LYS A 601 -4.76 -18.68 -11.49
N ARG A 602 -4.39 -19.56 -10.54
CA ARG A 602 -3.43 -19.28 -9.46
C ARG A 602 -2.53 -20.47 -9.16
N ILE A 603 -1.25 -20.21 -8.87
CA ILE A 603 -0.28 -21.20 -8.38
C ILE A 603 0.26 -20.72 -7.03
N ASN A 604 -0.09 -21.41 -5.94
CA ASN A 604 0.37 -21.12 -4.58
C ASN A 604 1.33 -22.21 -4.05
N SER A 605 1.87 -23.00 -4.95
CA SER A 605 2.71 -24.17 -4.60
C SER A 605 4.19 -23.92 -4.81
N THR A 606 4.61 -22.84 -5.46
CA THR A 606 6.02 -22.52 -5.68
C THR A 606 6.52 -21.63 -4.55
N VAL A 607 7.56 -22.04 -3.86
CA VAL A 607 8.08 -21.39 -2.65
C VAL A 607 9.60 -21.37 -2.64
N GLU A 608 10.15 -20.38 -1.97
CA GLU A 608 11.52 -20.35 -1.49
C GLU A 608 11.52 -20.71 0.00
N LEU A 609 12.46 -21.56 0.38
CA LEU A 609 12.68 -21.93 1.77
C LEU A 609 13.71 -20.98 2.42
N LEU A 610 13.75 -20.93 3.74
CA LEU A 610 14.74 -20.12 4.49
C LEU A 610 16.20 -20.47 4.18
N ASP A 611 16.46 -21.69 3.73
CA ASP A 611 17.78 -22.13 3.29
C ASP A 611 18.12 -21.79 1.81
N GLY A 612 17.25 -21.03 1.15
CA GLY A 612 17.40 -20.56 -0.23
C GLY A 612 16.99 -21.57 -1.31
N ARG A 613 16.56 -22.79 -0.94
CA ARG A 613 16.07 -23.76 -1.92
C ARG A 613 14.74 -23.32 -2.51
N LEU A 614 14.61 -23.46 -3.83
CA LEU A 614 13.37 -23.26 -4.56
C LEU A 614 12.62 -24.59 -4.67
N CYS A 615 11.38 -24.62 -4.24
CA CYS A 615 10.62 -25.85 -4.13
C CYS A 615 9.17 -25.71 -4.62
N ARG A 616 8.58 -26.86 -4.94
CA ARG A 616 7.16 -26.99 -5.23
C ARG A 616 6.47 -27.84 -4.17
N ILE A 617 5.49 -27.30 -3.49
CA ILE A 617 4.73 -27.97 -2.44
C ILE A 617 3.91 -29.14 -3.03
N LEU A 618 4.07 -30.33 -2.49
CA LEU A 618 3.31 -31.53 -2.82
C LEU A 618 2.11 -31.71 -1.89
N SER A 619 2.31 -31.56 -0.59
CA SER A 619 1.25 -31.63 0.44
C SER A 619 1.80 -31.20 1.80
N LEU A 620 0.90 -30.85 2.72
CA LEU A 620 1.18 -30.86 4.15
C LEU A 620 0.80 -32.23 4.69
N LEU A 621 1.68 -32.86 5.44
CA LEU A 621 1.49 -34.12 6.14
C LEU A 621 1.24 -33.85 7.62
N VAL A 622 0.23 -34.48 8.18
CA VAL A 622 -0.09 -34.41 9.60
C VAL A 622 -0.14 -35.83 10.16
N PHE A 623 0.65 -36.08 11.18
CA PHE A 623 0.73 -37.35 11.91
C PHE A 623 0.03 -37.24 13.28
N SER A 624 0.17 -36.07 13.93
CA SER A 624 -0.55 -35.66 15.15
C SER A 624 -0.66 -34.12 15.16
N GLN A 625 -1.33 -33.54 16.15
CA GLN A 625 -1.41 -32.09 16.28
C GLN A 625 -0.04 -31.40 16.39
N SER A 626 0.90 -32.06 17.06
CA SER A 626 2.27 -31.54 17.26
C SER A 626 3.27 -32.00 16.20
N MET A 627 2.94 -33.05 15.42
CA MET A 627 3.88 -33.63 14.45
C MET A 627 3.32 -33.50 13.04
N HIS A 628 3.88 -32.55 12.28
CA HIS A 628 3.51 -32.28 10.90
C HIS A 628 4.73 -31.78 10.10
N CYS A 629 4.70 -31.95 8.79
CA CYS A 629 5.75 -31.45 7.89
C CYS A 629 5.18 -31.18 6.49
N VAL A 630 5.90 -30.42 5.69
CA VAL A 630 5.54 -30.15 4.28
C VAL A 630 6.39 -31.03 3.37
N LEU A 631 5.75 -31.81 2.51
CA LEU A 631 6.42 -32.46 1.39
C LEU A 631 6.62 -31.46 0.27
N VAL A 632 7.84 -31.34 -0.18
CA VAL A 632 8.23 -30.47 -1.28
C VAL A 632 9.02 -31.25 -2.35
N ARG A 633 8.91 -30.81 -3.59
CA ARG A 633 9.79 -31.23 -4.68
C ARG A 633 10.73 -30.08 -4.98
N GLU A 634 12.02 -30.36 -4.93
CA GLU A 634 13.04 -29.37 -5.23
C GLU A 634 13.03 -28.99 -6.71
N LEU A 635 13.22 -27.71 -7.01
CA LEU A 635 13.44 -27.18 -8.35
C LEU A 635 14.95 -26.92 -8.48
N LYS A 636 15.59 -27.63 -9.40
CA LYS A 636 17.03 -27.51 -9.59
C LYS A 636 17.37 -26.20 -10.31
N ASN A 637 18.02 -25.28 -9.60
CA ASN A 637 18.55 -24.08 -10.21
C ASN A 637 19.65 -24.45 -11.20
N THR A 638 19.59 -23.94 -12.43
CA THR A 638 20.59 -24.18 -13.47
C THR A 638 21.89 -23.42 -13.24
N GLY A 639 21.90 -22.44 -12.35
CA GLY A 639 23.02 -21.52 -12.12
C GLY A 639 23.21 -20.48 -13.23
N LYS A 640 22.38 -20.53 -14.27
CA LYS A 640 22.47 -19.56 -15.37
C LYS A 640 21.82 -18.24 -14.97
N LEU A 641 22.61 -17.18 -15.04
CA LEU A 641 22.11 -15.82 -14.83
C LEU A 641 21.36 -15.36 -16.08
N LEU A 642 20.15 -14.82 -15.86
CA LEU A 642 19.35 -14.25 -16.95
C LEU A 642 20.01 -12.98 -17.49
N CYS A 643 20.50 -12.11 -16.61
CA CYS A 643 21.18 -10.86 -16.95
C CYS A 643 22.33 -10.54 -15.98
N ARG A 644 23.29 -9.77 -16.48
CA ARG A 644 24.43 -9.25 -15.73
C ARG A 644 24.80 -7.89 -16.28
N ASP A 645 25.15 -6.95 -15.40
CA ASP A 645 25.85 -5.73 -15.74
C ASP A 645 27.26 -5.77 -15.12
N SER A 646 28.28 -5.87 -15.97
CA SER A 646 29.66 -6.02 -15.51
C SER A 646 30.28 -4.73 -14.95
N GLU A 647 29.82 -3.56 -15.40
CA GLU A 647 30.31 -2.28 -14.92
C GLU A 647 29.91 -2.04 -13.46
N LEU A 648 28.66 -2.36 -13.11
CA LEU A 648 28.14 -2.23 -11.75
C LEU A 648 28.32 -3.48 -10.90
N ASN A 649 28.82 -4.56 -11.50
CA ASN A 649 28.94 -5.89 -10.89
C ASN A 649 27.60 -6.39 -10.30
N ILE A 650 26.50 -6.20 -10.99
CA ILE A 650 25.17 -6.66 -10.59
C ILE A 650 24.67 -7.80 -11.46
N THR A 651 23.88 -8.69 -10.87
CA THR A 651 23.37 -9.90 -11.51
C THR A 651 21.91 -10.13 -11.17
N SER A 652 21.19 -10.86 -12.03
CA SER A 652 19.77 -11.19 -11.87
C SER A 652 19.53 -12.35 -10.89
N THR A 653 20.12 -12.32 -9.70
CA THR A 653 20.02 -13.39 -8.68
C THR A 653 18.58 -13.63 -8.19
N PHE A 654 17.70 -12.64 -8.34
CA PHE A 654 16.28 -12.74 -8.02
C PHE A 654 15.44 -13.46 -9.09
N VAL A 655 16.04 -13.84 -10.23
CA VAL A 655 15.40 -14.64 -11.28
C VAL A 655 16.23 -15.91 -11.48
N SER A 656 15.68 -17.06 -11.11
CA SER A 656 16.34 -18.36 -11.28
C SER A 656 15.75 -19.13 -12.45
N GLU A 657 16.57 -19.52 -13.44
CA GLU A 657 16.20 -20.53 -14.42
C GLU A 657 16.24 -21.91 -13.74
N VAL A 658 15.13 -22.64 -13.76
CA VAL A 658 15.01 -23.90 -13.02
C VAL A 658 14.58 -25.06 -13.90
N LEU A 659 15.01 -26.26 -13.51
CA LEU A 659 14.56 -27.53 -14.06
C LEU A 659 13.74 -28.29 -13.01
N GLN A 660 12.77 -29.07 -13.47
CA GLN A 660 12.07 -29.99 -12.58
C GLN A 660 13.03 -31.08 -12.10
N SER A 661 12.99 -31.38 -10.81
CA SER A 661 13.74 -32.44 -10.18
C SER A 661 12.81 -33.54 -9.67
N ASN A 662 13.29 -34.77 -9.60
CA ASN A 662 12.58 -35.87 -8.92
C ASN A 662 12.87 -35.92 -7.42
N ASN A 663 13.74 -35.04 -6.91
CA ASN A 663 14.11 -35.02 -5.49
C ASN A 663 12.92 -34.53 -4.66
N VAL A 664 12.44 -35.41 -3.76
CA VAL A 664 11.35 -35.11 -2.82
C VAL A 664 11.96 -35.02 -1.43
N CYS A 665 11.68 -33.94 -0.74
CA CYS A 665 12.12 -33.64 0.61
C CYS A 665 10.91 -33.42 1.54
N ALA A 666 11.08 -33.78 2.81
CA ALA A 666 10.19 -33.33 3.88
C ALA A 666 10.88 -32.17 4.61
N VAL A 667 10.14 -31.09 4.87
CA VAL A 667 10.66 -29.91 5.57
C VAL A 667 9.70 -29.47 6.67
N PRO A 668 10.19 -28.91 7.79
CA PRO A 668 9.32 -28.27 8.77
C PRO A 668 8.55 -27.11 8.15
N THR A 669 7.34 -26.83 8.67
CA THR A 669 6.53 -25.70 8.20
C THR A 669 7.22 -24.35 8.35
N ASP A 670 8.09 -24.23 9.36
CA ASP A 670 8.80 -22.97 9.67
C ASP A 670 9.86 -22.60 8.63
N LEU A 671 10.31 -23.58 7.84
CA LEU A 671 11.23 -23.33 6.73
C LEU A 671 10.55 -22.70 5.51
N LEU A 672 9.22 -22.68 5.43
CA LEU A 672 8.52 -21.95 4.37
C LEU A 672 8.75 -20.45 4.55
N TYR A 673 9.47 -19.82 3.62
CA TYR A 673 9.84 -18.41 3.72
C TYR A 673 8.87 -17.52 2.93
N ARG A 674 8.92 -17.61 1.61
CA ARG A 674 8.08 -16.76 0.74
C ARG A 674 7.62 -17.50 -0.51
N LYS A 675 6.53 -17.03 -1.08
CA LYS A 675 6.04 -17.54 -2.36
C LYS A 675 6.86 -17.02 -3.52
N CYS A 676 6.80 -17.78 -4.60
CA CYS A 676 7.44 -17.42 -5.86
C CYS A 676 6.45 -17.44 -7.01
N VAL A 677 6.68 -16.58 -7.99
CA VAL A 677 6.02 -16.63 -9.30
C VAL A 677 6.79 -17.61 -10.18
N LEU A 678 6.10 -18.62 -10.71
CA LEU A 678 6.64 -19.53 -11.71
C LEU A 678 6.20 -19.06 -13.09
N ILE A 679 7.15 -18.85 -13.97
CA ILE A 679 6.94 -18.37 -15.34
C ILE A 679 7.49 -19.38 -16.32
N GLU A 680 6.65 -19.82 -17.23
CA GLU A 680 7.02 -20.67 -18.38
C GLU A 680 7.09 -19.78 -19.62
N ALA A 681 8.29 -19.44 -20.04
CA ALA A 681 8.51 -18.61 -21.23
C ALA A 681 9.54 -19.26 -22.14
N ARG A 682 9.20 -19.44 -23.42
CA ARG A 682 10.09 -20.00 -24.46
C ARG A 682 10.76 -21.31 -24.06
N ALA A 683 9.93 -22.26 -23.62
CA ALA A 683 10.37 -23.59 -23.17
C ALA A 683 11.35 -23.58 -21.98
N LYS A 684 11.43 -22.47 -21.24
CA LYS A 684 12.22 -22.35 -20.00
C LYS A 684 11.30 -22.01 -18.84
N ASN A 685 11.71 -22.47 -17.66
CA ASN A 685 11.03 -22.18 -16.41
C ASN A 685 11.86 -21.20 -15.60
N TYR A 686 11.24 -20.12 -15.18
CA TYR A 686 11.82 -19.12 -14.28
C TYR A 686 11.05 -19.07 -12.98
N VAL A 687 11.76 -18.99 -11.88
CA VAL A 687 11.20 -18.78 -10.55
C VAL A 687 11.67 -17.43 -10.01
N ILE A 688 10.73 -16.60 -9.61
CA ILE A 688 10.98 -15.27 -9.08
C ILE A 688 10.29 -15.16 -7.73
N PRO A 689 11.04 -15.07 -6.63
CA PRO A 689 10.49 -14.86 -5.30
C PRO A 689 9.76 -13.50 -5.21
N LEU A 690 8.68 -13.43 -4.43
CA LEU A 690 8.08 -12.16 -4.07
C LEU A 690 9.11 -11.33 -3.29
N PRO A 691 9.31 -10.03 -3.56
CA PRO A 691 10.28 -9.22 -2.85
C PRO A 691 10.05 -9.18 -1.34
N ASN A 692 8.79 -9.19 -0.92
CA ASN A 692 8.36 -9.20 0.49
C ASN A 692 7.05 -9.97 0.68
N ASN A 693 6.75 -10.33 1.93
CA ASN A 693 5.50 -10.96 2.34
C ASN A 693 4.42 -9.97 2.83
N ILE A 694 4.71 -8.68 2.81
CA ILE A 694 3.93 -7.60 3.43
C ILE A 694 2.97 -6.97 2.43
N GLU A 695 3.46 -6.70 1.21
CA GLU A 695 2.64 -6.17 0.12
C GLU A 695 1.75 -7.27 -0.45
N ARG A 696 0.46 -7.12 -0.20
CA ARG A 696 -0.58 -7.91 -0.85
C ARG A 696 -1.52 -6.92 -1.49
N ASP A 697 -1.77 -7.09 -2.78
CA ASP A 697 -2.71 -6.23 -3.51
C ASP A 697 -4.12 -6.32 -2.95
#